data_86ea062b4216d73c310faabf69d7c800
#
_entry.id   86ea062b4216d73c310faabf69d7c800
#
_cell.length_a   1.000
_cell.length_b   1.000
_cell.length_c   1.000
_cell.angle_alpha   90.00
_cell.angle_beta   90.00
_cell.angle_gamma   90.00
#
_symmetry.space_group_name_H-M   'P 1'
#
loop_
_entity.id
_entity.type
_entity.pdbx_description
1 polymer ?
#
loop_
_entity_poly.entity_id
_entity_poly.type
_entity_poly.pdbx_seq_one_letter_code
_entity_poly.pdbx_strand_id
1 'polypeptide(L)'
;MEDNKKSMKKLIIIYSSVTAVLLIAAVIAIITLGGGSKKSDDDKNVAEQTLESTKDTKETKGTKETKKSGEDSKETPEGSKEAQTEEAGKETSAKPDDETKPSGNESWETDPTKPQPSVEPSKEPSGSGEIKITITEVGSWGENPVFKQLAGTVYNGTDKVLNGWTVKVNVGAGAAINQGWSGGYEIKDGILTALPVDYNKNVDPGQSTEFGLIISGITGDLSATIEAGGFSENQNNNNNNNNNNNQNQNNNNNKENTGALPVPEATTNDWLHTDGRRILDMEGNEVWLTGCNWFGYNTGTNTFDGLWNCDLNSSLKAIADHGFNLLRVPISAELLLQWKSGEYPSANFNHATNFYLEPMNSLEIFDYVIGQCRANGIKIMIDIHCAKTDAQGHNYNVWYNGNITTEKFQEALCWVAERYKNDDTILILDLKNEPHGKPYEGDEAAIWNDSAKQNNWKNAAQETALKVLEINPNLLVAVEGIEIYPKDIASNGDYHSKDEKDYDFNWWGGNLRGVKDYPIDLGKYQSQLIYSPHDYGPTVYEQPWFKGSYDFDSLMNDCWRDNWFYIYEDNIAPLLIGEWGGFMREPNLKWMTYCRELIKKYHINHTFWCFNSNSGDTGGLVKDDFVTWDQEKYDFVKEVLWQKDGKFVGLDHDIPLGTAGNGISLSEYY
;
A
#
# COMPACT_ATOMS: atom_id res chain seq x y z
N MET A 1 24.81 -16.13 -28.37
CA MET A 1 23.44 -16.68 -28.48
C MET A 1 23.35 -18.16 -28.11
N GLU A 2 24.36 -18.96 -28.35
CA GLU A 2 24.36 -20.40 -28.01
C GLU A 2 24.56 -20.68 -26.52
N ASP A 3 25.33 -19.87 -25.81
CA ASP A 3 25.56 -20.04 -24.39
C ASP A 3 24.35 -19.68 -23.55
N ASN A 4 23.57 -18.68 -23.94
CA ASN A 4 22.30 -18.32 -23.26
C ASN A 4 21.21 -19.39 -23.46
N LYS A 5 21.19 -20.11 -24.60
CA LYS A 5 20.29 -21.23 -24.81
C LYS A 5 20.65 -22.46 -23.96
N LYS A 6 21.95 -22.70 -23.70
CA LYS A 6 22.40 -23.78 -22.81
C LYS A 6 22.10 -23.48 -21.34
N SER A 7 22.22 -22.21 -20.92
CA SER A 7 21.86 -21.75 -19.56
C SER A 7 20.37 -21.86 -19.30
N MET A 8 19.53 -21.41 -20.24
CA MET A 8 18.06 -21.53 -20.12
C MET A 8 17.58 -22.98 -20.09
N LYS A 9 18.17 -23.85 -20.91
CA LYS A 9 17.84 -25.29 -20.86
C LYS A 9 18.21 -25.94 -19.53
N LYS A 10 19.35 -25.57 -18.91
CA LYS A 10 19.70 -26.03 -17.55
C LYS A 10 18.72 -25.52 -16.49
N LEU A 11 18.29 -24.26 -16.59
CA LEU A 11 17.31 -23.71 -15.67
C LEU A 11 15.95 -24.42 -15.78
N ILE A 12 15.47 -24.67 -16.99
CA ILE A 12 14.21 -25.40 -17.23
C ILE A 12 14.28 -26.82 -16.70
N ILE A 13 15.41 -27.54 -16.84
CA ILE A 13 15.59 -28.88 -16.30
C ILE A 13 15.62 -28.88 -14.77
N ILE A 14 16.21 -27.85 -14.14
CA ILE A 14 16.23 -27.72 -12.68
C ILE A 14 14.82 -27.44 -12.16
N TYR A 15 14.09 -26.51 -12.78
CA TYR A 15 12.69 -26.21 -12.39
C TYR A 15 11.75 -27.41 -12.55
N SER A 16 11.85 -28.14 -13.66
CA SER A 16 11.02 -29.34 -13.87
C SER A 16 11.36 -30.47 -12.89
N SER A 17 12.61 -30.57 -12.45
CA SER A 17 13.04 -31.57 -11.47
C SER A 17 12.54 -31.22 -10.04
N VAL A 18 12.55 -29.95 -9.66
CA VAL A 18 12.03 -29.50 -8.35
C VAL A 18 10.51 -29.64 -8.28
N THR A 19 9.80 -29.31 -9.36
CA THR A 19 8.33 -29.47 -9.40
C THR A 19 7.92 -30.94 -9.35
N ALA A 20 8.67 -31.84 -9.98
CA ALA A 20 8.42 -33.29 -9.91
C ALA A 20 8.66 -33.86 -8.50
N VAL A 21 9.70 -33.38 -7.79
CA VAL A 21 9.97 -33.80 -6.40
C VAL A 21 8.89 -33.31 -5.44
N LEU A 22 8.39 -32.09 -5.60
CA LEU A 22 7.31 -31.54 -4.78
C LEU A 22 5.98 -32.24 -5.04
N LEU A 23 5.68 -32.63 -6.27
CA LEU A 23 4.49 -33.43 -6.61
C LEU A 23 4.56 -34.83 -6.00
N ILE A 24 5.72 -35.49 -6.03
CA ILE A 24 5.92 -36.82 -5.40
C ILE A 24 5.78 -36.72 -3.88
N ALA A 25 6.31 -35.66 -3.24
CA ALA A 25 6.17 -35.41 -1.81
C ALA A 25 4.71 -35.19 -1.42
N ALA A 26 3.94 -34.43 -2.21
CA ALA A 26 2.52 -34.20 -1.98
C ALA A 26 1.69 -35.52 -2.11
N VAL A 27 2.00 -36.35 -3.11
CA VAL A 27 1.33 -37.67 -3.27
C VAL A 27 1.66 -38.59 -2.13
N ILE A 28 2.89 -38.63 -1.61
CA ILE A 28 3.28 -39.42 -0.46
C ILE A 28 2.57 -38.93 0.81
N ALA A 29 2.43 -37.61 0.99
CA ALA A 29 1.69 -37.03 2.11
C ALA A 29 0.19 -37.42 2.08
N ILE A 30 -0.42 -37.38 0.90
CA ILE A 30 -1.83 -37.80 0.72
C ILE A 30 -2.02 -39.31 1.00
N ILE A 31 -1.08 -40.16 0.61
CA ILE A 31 -1.13 -41.60 0.85
C ILE A 31 -0.91 -41.91 2.34
N THR A 32 -0.06 -41.16 3.05
CA THR A 32 0.19 -41.38 4.49
C THR A 32 -0.92 -40.83 5.39
N LEU A 33 -1.69 -39.83 4.95
CA LEU A 33 -2.83 -39.27 5.69
C LEU A 33 -4.18 -39.94 5.38
N GLY A 34 -4.26 -40.74 4.31
CA GLY A 34 -5.50 -41.38 3.86
C GLY A 34 -5.73 -42.82 4.35
N GLY A 35 -4.84 -43.44 5.15
CA GLY A 35 -4.91 -44.82 5.57
C GLY A 35 -5.10 -45.00 7.06
N GLY A 36 -6.35 -44.97 7.54
CA GLY A 36 -6.59 -45.30 8.95
C GLY A 36 -8.00 -45.05 9.47
N SER A 37 -8.95 -45.85 9.06
CA SER A 37 -10.22 -45.97 9.77
C SER A 37 -10.53 -47.44 10.04
N LYS A 38 -10.50 -47.89 11.35
CA LYS A 38 -11.52 -48.71 11.99
C LYS A 38 -11.13 -49.09 13.44
N LYS A 39 -12.02 -48.65 14.39
CA LYS A 39 -12.60 -49.29 15.59
C LYS A 39 -11.76 -50.31 16.36
N SER A 40 -11.68 -50.29 17.69
CA SER A 40 -12.68 -50.33 18.74
C SER A 40 -12.00 -50.45 20.12
N ASP A 41 -12.62 -49.81 21.09
CA ASP A 41 -12.86 -50.11 22.49
C ASP A 41 -11.77 -50.60 23.46
N ASP A 42 -11.83 -49.93 24.57
CA ASP A 42 -11.72 -50.33 25.98
C ASP A 42 -10.40 -50.17 26.76
N ASP A 43 -10.58 -49.34 27.75
CA ASP A 43 -10.24 -49.42 29.18
C ASP A 43 -8.81 -49.30 29.73
N LYS A 44 -8.72 -48.28 30.56
CA LYS A 44 -8.14 -48.19 31.92
C LYS A 44 -6.63 -48.17 32.17
N ASN A 45 -6.31 -47.01 32.73
CA ASN A 45 -5.65 -46.78 34.04
C ASN A 45 -4.15 -47.00 34.24
N VAL A 46 -3.57 -45.95 34.80
CA VAL A 46 -2.73 -45.88 36.02
C VAL A 46 -1.20 -45.78 35.85
N ALA A 47 -0.73 -44.60 36.27
CA ALA A 47 0.40 -44.31 37.16
C ALA A 47 1.85 -44.54 36.68
N GLU A 48 2.54 -43.41 36.66
CA GLU A 48 3.55 -42.98 37.64
C GLU A 48 4.92 -43.67 37.62
N GLN A 49 5.89 -42.79 37.75
CA GLN A 49 7.22 -42.91 38.38
C GLN A 49 8.41 -43.18 37.46
N THR A 50 9.25 -42.20 37.37
CA THR A 50 10.34 -41.64 38.18
C THR A 50 11.69 -42.34 38.01
N LEU A 51 12.67 -41.43 37.87
CA LEU A 51 14.03 -41.49 38.40
C LEU A 51 15.17 -42.14 37.59
N GLU A 52 16.09 -41.28 37.29
CA GLU A 52 17.46 -41.12 37.76
C GLU A 52 18.55 -42.01 37.15
N SER A 53 19.51 -41.30 36.62
CA SER A 53 20.89 -41.09 37.05
C SER A 53 21.86 -42.22 36.66
N THR A 54 23.01 -41.97 36.23
CA THR A 54 24.27 -41.45 36.73
C THR A 54 25.36 -41.71 35.70
N LYS A 55 26.23 -40.75 35.49
CA LYS A 55 27.69 -40.74 35.76
C LYS A 55 28.52 -41.95 35.24
N ASP A 56 29.65 -41.80 34.72
CA ASP A 56 30.91 -41.10 34.97
C ASP A 56 31.96 -41.51 33.90
N THR A 57 32.77 -40.61 33.55
CA THR A 57 34.18 -40.32 33.77
C THR A 57 35.25 -40.91 32.83
N LYS A 58 36.07 -39.95 32.50
CA LYS A 58 37.58 -39.90 32.49
C LYS A 58 38.30 -40.15 31.17
N GLU A 59 38.97 -39.12 30.75
CA GLU A 59 40.37 -38.76 30.76
C GLU A 59 41.30 -39.72 29.97
N THR A 60 42.24 -39.29 29.15
CA THR A 60 43.42 -38.44 29.40
C THR A 60 44.21 -38.25 28.11
N LYS A 61 44.79 -37.05 27.95
CA LYS A 61 46.19 -36.65 27.60
C LYS A 61 46.86 -37.37 26.42
N GLY A 62 47.55 -36.69 25.63
CA GLY A 62 48.58 -35.73 25.66
C GLY A 62 49.27 -35.50 24.32
N THR A 63 49.65 -34.31 24.17
CA THR A 63 50.92 -33.66 23.97
C THR A 63 51.81 -33.94 22.76
N LYS A 64 52.10 -32.80 22.14
CA LYS A 64 53.39 -32.22 21.75
C LYS A 64 53.92 -32.38 20.32
N GLU A 65 54.09 -31.24 19.70
CA GLU A 65 55.31 -30.58 19.19
C GLU A 65 56.00 -31.29 18.00
N THR A 66 56.55 -30.66 17.03
CA THR A 66 57.21 -29.38 16.78
C THR A 66 57.63 -29.28 15.30
N LYS A 67 57.63 -28.02 14.75
CA LYS A 67 58.67 -27.38 13.90
C LYS A 67 59.09 -28.11 12.60
N LYS A 68 59.31 -27.45 11.48
CA LYS A 68 59.98 -26.20 11.08
C LYS A 68 60.20 -26.20 9.57
N SER A 69 60.14 -25.01 8.96
CA SER A 69 60.98 -24.40 7.94
C SER A 69 61.15 -25.07 6.57
N GLY A 70 61.20 -24.37 5.53
CA GLY A 70 61.77 -23.13 5.04
C GLY A 70 61.49 -23.01 3.56
N GLU A 71 61.43 -21.79 3.11
CA GLU A 71 62.24 -21.09 2.13
C GLU A 71 62.45 -21.81 0.81
N ASP A 72 62.37 -21.26 -0.36
CA ASP A 72 62.72 -19.94 -0.87
C ASP A 72 62.30 -19.76 -2.32
N SER A 73 61.98 -18.52 -2.69
CA SER A 73 62.40 -17.67 -3.77
C SER A 73 62.04 -17.94 -5.22
N LYS A 74 61.48 -16.85 -5.78
CA LYS A 74 61.88 -16.10 -6.99
C LYS A 74 61.58 -16.72 -8.34
N GLU A 75 61.17 -16.04 -9.37
CA GLU A 75 61.33 -14.71 -9.95
C GLU A 75 60.36 -14.55 -11.13
N THR A 76 59.87 -13.34 -11.32
CA THR A 76 59.36 -12.72 -12.53
C THR A 76 60.50 -12.59 -13.58
N PRO A 77 60.32 -12.25 -14.88
CA PRO A 77 59.53 -11.11 -15.34
C PRO A 77 58.98 -11.15 -16.78
N GLU A 78 58.17 -10.14 -17.08
CA GLU A 78 58.06 -9.24 -18.25
C GLU A 78 57.81 -9.74 -19.67
N GLY A 79 56.97 -8.97 -20.33
CA GLY A 79 57.18 -8.49 -21.69
C GLY A 79 55.96 -8.44 -22.60
N SER A 80 55.20 -7.39 -22.53
CA SER A 80 54.99 -6.27 -23.46
C SER A 80 54.57 -6.57 -24.90
N LYS A 81 53.57 -5.77 -25.29
CA LYS A 81 53.36 -4.98 -26.53
C LYS A 81 52.44 -5.48 -27.62
N GLU A 82 51.40 -4.65 -27.82
CA GLU A 82 51.07 -3.81 -29.01
C GLU A 82 50.72 -4.58 -30.29
N ALA A 83 49.82 -4.25 -31.12
CA ALA A 83 49.05 -3.06 -31.48
C ALA A 83 48.21 -3.39 -32.74
N GLN A 84 47.10 -2.65 -32.89
CA GLN A 84 46.56 -2.08 -34.15
C GLN A 84 46.28 -3.02 -35.34
N THR A 85 45.27 -2.88 -36.13
CA THR A 85 44.44 -1.82 -36.72
C THR A 85 43.53 -2.44 -37.79
N GLU A 86 42.36 -1.80 -38.01
CA GLU A 86 41.67 -1.45 -39.27
C GLU A 86 41.31 -2.61 -40.26
N GLU A 87 40.32 -2.58 -41.02
CA GLU A 87 39.25 -1.74 -41.55
C GLU A 87 38.36 -2.58 -42.50
N ALA A 88 37.11 -2.18 -42.60
CA ALA A 88 36.24 -1.98 -43.76
C ALA A 88 35.98 -3.07 -44.83
N GLY A 89 34.72 -3.11 -45.22
CA GLY A 89 34.30 -3.29 -46.62
C GLY A 89 33.16 -4.24 -46.88
N LYS A 90 31.98 -3.73 -46.96
CA LYS A 90 31.05 -3.54 -48.10
C LYS A 90 30.57 -4.74 -48.94
N GLU A 91 29.21 -4.81 -49.02
CA GLU A 91 28.35 -5.08 -50.20
C GLU A 91 28.44 -6.46 -50.87
N THR A 92 27.42 -7.12 -51.29
CA THR A 92 26.16 -6.83 -52.01
C THR A 92 25.39 -8.13 -52.31
N SER A 93 24.08 -8.03 -52.31
CA SER A 93 23.07 -8.49 -53.27
C SER A 93 22.88 -9.96 -53.68
N ALA A 94 21.64 -10.26 -53.78
CA ALA A 94 20.80 -10.89 -54.79
C ALA A 94 20.08 -12.21 -54.42
N LYS A 95 18.75 -12.11 -54.54
CA LYS A 95 17.73 -13.17 -54.78
C LYS A 95 17.98 -13.86 -56.16
N PRO A 96 17.25 -14.93 -56.59
CA PRO A 96 15.81 -15.17 -56.42
C PRO A 96 15.34 -16.67 -56.37
N ASP A 97 14.01 -16.82 -56.06
CA ASP A 97 12.98 -17.75 -56.61
C ASP A 97 13.10 -19.27 -56.39
N ASP A 98 12.11 -20.08 -56.09
CA ASP A 98 10.75 -20.25 -56.58
C ASP A 98 10.01 -21.40 -55.84
N GLU A 99 8.67 -21.22 -55.70
CA GLU A 99 7.53 -22.14 -55.61
C GLU A 99 7.53 -23.44 -54.80
N THR A 100 6.56 -23.66 -53.89
CA THR A 100 5.24 -24.30 -54.11
C THR A 100 4.44 -24.43 -52.82
N LYS A 101 3.17 -24.06 -52.92
CA LYS A 101 2.06 -24.33 -51.95
C LYS A 101 1.50 -25.77 -52.15
N PRO A 102 0.57 -26.35 -51.29
CA PRO A 102 -0.50 -25.69 -50.54
C PRO A 102 -0.97 -26.35 -49.20
N SER A 103 -1.92 -25.69 -48.59
CA SER A 103 -3.01 -26.08 -47.64
C SER A 103 -2.66 -26.01 -46.15
N GLY A 104 -3.24 -25.19 -45.35
CA GLY A 104 -4.57 -24.80 -45.03
C GLY A 104 -4.75 -24.80 -43.54
N ASN A 105 -4.86 -23.65 -42.90
CA ASN A 105 -5.78 -23.40 -41.80
C ASN A 105 -5.79 -21.90 -41.45
N GLU A 106 -6.97 -21.40 -41.37
CA GLU A 106 -7.31 -19.98 -41.21
C GLU A 106 -6.92 -19.50 -39.81
N SER A 107 -6.10 -18.44 -39.73
CA SER A 107 -5.97 -17.58 -38.55
C SER A 107 -6.38 -16.17 -38.96
N TRP A 108 -7.27 -15.59 -38.20
CA TRP A 108 -7.77 -14.22 -38.40
C TRP A 108 -6.69 -13.21 -37.94
N GLU A 109 -5.94 -12.65 -38.88
CA GLU A 109 -5.18 -11.42 -38.68
C GLU A 109 -5.98 -10.24 -39.22
N THR A 110 -6.22 -9.23 -38.35
CA THR A 110 -6.83 -7.97 -38.73
C THR A 110 -5.74 -6.99 -39.18
N ASP A 111 -5.87 -6.53 -40.42
CA ASP A 111 -5.03 -5.51 -41.08
C ASP A 111 -5.33 -4.11 -40.51
N PRO A 112 -4.33 -3.33 -40.01
CA PRO A 112 -4.55 -2.01 -39.39
C PRO A 112 -4.65 -0.82 -40.35
N THR A 113 -4.85 -1.01 -41.68
CA THR A 113 -4.78 0.09 -42.66
C THR A 113 -6.06 0.41 -43.40
N LYS A 114 -7.25 0.07 -42.92
CA LYS A 114 -8.50 0.58 -43.51
C LYS A 114 -9.21 1.50 -42.53
N PRO A 115 -9.57 2.74 -42.91
CA PRO A 115 -10.37 3.63 -42.07
C PRO A 115 -11.77 3.04 -41.90
N GLN A 116 -12.17 2.81 -40.65
CA GLN A 116 -13.58 2.55 -40.31
C GLN A 116 -14.41 3.82 -40.57
N PRO A 117 -15.66 3.66 -41.00
CA PRO A 117 -16.54 4.80 -41.17
C PRO A 117 -16.80 5.47 -39.81
N SER A 118 -16.62 6.78 -39.76
CA SER A 118 -16.98 7.63 -38.62
C SER A 118 -18.45 7.45 -38.30
N VAL A 119 -18.74 6.91 -37.13
CA VAL A 119 -20.06 7.03 -36.52
C VAL A 119 -20.14 8.43 -35.96
N GLU A 120 -20.99 9.27 -36.55
CA GLU A 120 -21.39 10.55 -35.95
C GLU A 120 -21.94 10.29 -34.55
N PRO A 121 -21.64 11.16 -33.57
CA PRO A 121 -22.26 11.03 -32.26
C PRO A 121 -23.78 11.19 -32.42
N SER A 122 -24.49 10.15 -32.08
CA SER A 122 -25.95 10.19 -32.02
C SER A 122 -26.33 11.27 -31.00
N LYS A 123 -27.11 12.24 -31.44
CA LYS A 123 -27.80 13.21 -30.60
C LYS A 123 -28.47 12.46 -29.46
N GLU A 124 -28.15 12.91 -28.23
CA GLU A 124 -28.88 12.50 -27.02
C GLU A 124 -30.40 12.55 -27.28
N PRO A 125 -31.16 11.55 -26.88
CA PRO A 125 -32.59 11.66 -26.87
C PRO A 125 -32.99 12.70 -25.83
N SER A 126 -33.63 13.78 -26.27
CA SER A 126 -34.34 14.72 -25.40
C SER A 126 -35.16 13.95 -24.39
N GLY A 127 -34.97 14.21 -23.08
CA GLY A 127 -35.55 13.48 -21.99
C GLY A 127 -37.04 13.18 -22.19
N SER A 128 -37.42 11.92 -21.96
CA SER A 128 -38.82 11.45 -22.05
C SER A 128 -39.64 11.87 -20.83
N GLY A 129 -39.06 12.59 -19.85
CA GLY A 129 -39.74 13.01 -18.63
C GLY A 129 -40.02 11.88 -17.63
N GLU A 130 -39.51 10.68 -17.85
CA GLU A 130 -39.78 9.48 -17.05
C GLU A 130 -38.51 8.91 -16.41
N ILE A 131 -38.62 8.33 -15.21
CA ILE A 131 -37.61 7.47 -14.63
C ILE A 131 -37.67 6.09 -15.26
N LYS A 132 -36.48 5.48 -15.46
CA LYS A 132 -36.35 4.15 -16.08
C LYS A 132 -35.51 3.24 -15.25
N ILE A 133 -35.84 1.93 -15.32
CA ILE A 133 -35.02 0.86 -14.74
C ILE A 133 -34.61 -0.12 -15.82
N THR A 134 -33.37 -0.51 -15.84
CA THR A 134 -32.84 -1.60 -16.66
C THR A 134 -32.22 -2.63 -15.75
N ILE A 135 -32.56 -3.91 -15.90
CA ILE A 135 -31.93 -5.03 -15.23
C ILE A 135 -31.15 -5.82 -16.27
N THR A 136 -29.85 -6.01 -16.01
CA THR A 136 -28.96 -6.75 -16.90
C THR A 136 -28.36 -7.95 -16.16
N GLU A 137 -28.42 -9.14 -16.78
CA GLU A 137 -27.66 -10.29 -16.32
C GLU A 137 -26.22 -10.14 -16.82
N VAL A 138 -25.25 -9.93 -15.87
CA VAL A 138 -23.85 -9.68 -16.18
C VAL A 138 -23.06 -10.99 -16.26
N GLY A 139 -23.48 -12.00 -15.50
CA GLY A 139 -22.83 -13.31 -15.48
C GLY A 139 -23.70 -14.38 -14.86
N SER A 140 -23.34 -15.64 -15.15
CA SER A 140 -24.02 -16.81 -14.61
C SER A 140 -23.04 -17.97 -14.45
N TRP A 141 -23.09 -18.68 -13.31
CA TRP A 141 -22.20 -19.81 -12.99
C TRP A 141 -22.85 -20.80 -12.04
N GLY A 142 -22.22 -21.96 -11.88
CA GLY A 142 -22.73 -23.05 -11.06
C GLY A 142 -23.75 -23.90 -11.79
N GLU A 143 -23.92 -25.15 -11.37
CA GLU A 143 -24.85 -26.08 -11.99
C GLU A 143 -26.11 -26.32 -11.11
N ASN A 144 -25.93 -26.35 -9.79
CA ASN A 144 -27.04 -26.53 -8.83
C ASN A 144 -26.62 -26.10 -7.42
N PRO A 145 -26.96 -24.89 -6.95
CA PRO A 145 -27.75 -23.87 -7.65
C PRO A 145 -27.00 -23.12 -8.75
N VAL A 146 -27.74 -22.58 -9.72
CA VAL A 146 -27.18 -21.59 -10.65
C VAL A 146 -27.22 -20.24 -9.97
N PHE A 147 -26.09 -19.54 -9.95
CA PHE A 147 -25.94 -18.17 -9.49
C PHE A 147 -26.00 -17.25 -10.69
N LYS A 148 -26.65 -16.11 -10.54
CA LYS A 148 -26.67 -15.03 -11.53
C LYS A 148 -26.26 -13.73 -10.88
N GLN A 149 -25.41 -13.00 -11.55
CA GLN A 149 -25.09 -11.63 -11.22
C GLN A 149 -26.00 -10.70 -12.01
N LEU A 150 -26.72 -9.84 -11.31
CA LEU A 150 -27.64 -8.86 -11.89
C LEU A 150 -27.10 -7.45 -11.58
N ALA A 151 -27.12 -6.60 -12.60
CA ALA A 151 -26.92 -5.16 -12.46
C ALA A 151 -28.24 -4.44 -12.77
N GLY A 152 -28.59 -3.47 -11.92
CA GLY A 152 -29.76 -2.61 -12.13
C GLY A 152 -29.31 -1.16 -12.31
N THR A 153 -29.75 -0.51 -13.41
CA THR A 153 -29.46 0.90 -13.69
C THR A 153 -30.77 1.72 -13.59
N VAL A 154 -30.78 2.68 -12.69
CA VAL A 154 -31.88 3.67 -12.52
C VAL A 154 -31.50 4.95 -13.24
N TYR A 155 -32.24 5.34 -14.25
CA TYR A 155 -32.07 6.55 -15.04
C TYR A 155 -33.17 7.58 -14.73
N ASN A 156 -32.75 8.82 -14.40
CA ASN A 156 -33.66 9.94 -14.19
C ASN A 156 -33.79 10.79 -15.47
N GLY A 157 -34.83 10.50 -16.31
CA GLY A 157 -35.13 11.28 -17.51
C GLY A 157 -35.99 12.53 -17.24
N THR A 158 -36.24 12.90 -15.97
CA THR A 158 -37.03 14.09 -15.61
C THR A 158 -36.15 15.35 -15.52
N ASP A 159 -36.77 16.50 -15.34
CA ASP A 159 -36.11 17.80 -15.16
C ASP A 159 -35.84 18.15 -13.68
N LYS A 160 -36.14 17.22 -12.76
CA LYS A 160 -35.97 17.38 -11.29
C LYS A 160 -35.06 16.30 -10.73
N VAL A 161 -34.42 16.60 -9.61
CA VAL A 161 -33.63 15.61 -8.87
C VAL A 161 -34.57 14.55 -8.31
N LEU A 162 -34.33 13.28 -8.63
CA LEU A 162 -35.04 12.13 -8.06
C LEU A 162 -34.48 11.87 -6.65
N ASN A 163 -35.32 11.97 -5.63
CA ASN A 163 -34.94 11.75 -4.22
C ASN A 163 -35.48 10.40 -3.74
N GLY A 164 -34.62 9.39 -3.83
CA GLY A 164 -34.98 8.00 -3.51
C GLY A 164 -35.73 7.28 -4.63
N TRP A 165 -35.52 6.00 -4.69
CA TRP A 165 -36.13 5.11 -5.64
C TRP A 165 -36.40 3.73 -5.01
N THR A 166 -37.39 3.01 -5.53
CA THR A 166 -37.66 1.62 -5.16
C THR A 166 -37.82 0.82 -6.45
N VAL A 167 -36.96 -0.19 -6.61
CA VAL A 167 -37.06 -1.10 -7.75
C VAL A 167 -37.60 -2.45 -7.28
N LYS A 168 -38.54 -3.00 -8.04
CA LYS A 168 -39.11 -4.33 -7.81
C LYS A 168 -38.85 -5.19 -9.02
N VAL A 169 -38.26 -6.38 -8.82
CA VAL A 169 -37.88 -7.33 -9.89
C VAL A 169 -38.54 -8.68 -9.63
N ASN A 170 -39.15 -9.27 -10.63
CA ASN A 170 -39.70 -10.61 -10.54
C ASN A 170 -38.56 -11.66 -10.64
N VAL A 171 -38.14 -12.20 -9.53
CA VAL A 171 -37.10 -13.22 -9.45
C VAL A 171 -37.64 -14.63 -9.25
N GLY A 172 -38.95 -14.76 -8.95
CA GLY A 172 -39.65 -16.02 -8.77
C GLY A 172 -39.50 -16.63 -7.37
N ALA A 173 -40.42 -17.52 -7.03
CA ALA A 173 -40.46 -18.19 -5.74
C ALA A 173 -39.28 -19.16 -5.60
N GLY A 174 -38.47 -18.99 -4.59
CA GLY A 174 -37.26 -19.81 -4.34
C GLY A 174 -35.92 -19.11 -4.64
N ALA A 175 -35.98 -17.89 -5.17
CA ALA A 175 -34.79 -17.08 -5.32
C ALA A 175 -34.23 -16.68 -3.96
N ALA A 176 -32.90 -16.67 -3.84
CA ALA A 176 -32.17 -16.29 -2.63
C ALA A 176 -31.06 -15.30 -2.97
N ILE A 177 -30.95 -14.22 -2.18
CA ILE A 177 -29.87 -13.25 -2.29
C ILE A 177 -28.64 -13.88 -1.66
N ASN A 178 -27.53 -13.95 -2.42
CA ASN A 178 -26.26 -14.45 -1.96
C ASN A 178 -25.33 -13.30 -1.59
N GLN A 179 -25.39 -12.21 -2.35
CA GLN A 179 -24.64 -10.98 -2.12
C GLN A 179 -25.37 -9.81 -2.75
N GLY A 180 -25.24 -8.59 -2.21
CA GLY A 180 -25.77 -7.37 -2.79
C GLY A 180 -24.89 -6.17 -2.47
N TRP A 181 -24.85 -5.19 -3.38
CA TRP A 181 -24.07 -3.95 -3.24
C TRP A 181 -24.83 -2.76 -3.83
N SER A 182 -24.50 -1.56 -3.35
CA SER A 182 -25.13 -0.30 -3.77
C SER A 182 -26.66 -0.29 -3.60
N GLY A 183 -27.19 -1.06 -2.63
CA GLY A 183 -28.64 -1.12 -2.36
C GLY A 183 -28.97 -1.97 -1.14
N GLY A 184 -30.14 -1.71 -0.56
CA GLY A 184 -30.79 -2.60 0.40
C GLY A 184 -31.70 -3.58 -0.34
N TYR A 185 -31.71 -4.86 0.04
CA TYR A 185 -32.41 -5.90 -0.72
C TYR A 185 -33.28 -6.76 0.17
N GLU A 186 -34.48 -7.08 -0.29
CA GLU A 186 -35.39 -8.04 0.31
C GLU A 186 -36.09 -8.85 -0.80
N ILE A 187 -36.25 -10.18 -0.61
CA ILE A 187 -37.12 -10.99 -1.45
C ILE A 187 -38.34 -11.40 -0.64
N LYS A 188 -39.53 -11.07 -1.18
CA LYS A 188 -40.80 -11.48 -0.63
C LYS A 188 -41.74 -11.93 -1.74
N ASP A 189 -42.34 -13.11 -1.59
CA ASP A 189 -43.30 -13.70 -2.54
C ASP A 189 -42.77 -13.74 -3.99
N GLY A 190 -41.46 -13.97 -4.17
CA GLY A 190 -40.80 -14.03 -5.47
C GLY A 190 -40.49 -12.67 -6.10
N ILE A 191 -40.69 -11.58 -5.38
CA ILE A 191 -40.36 -10.23 -5.81
C ILE A 191 -39.14 -9.76 -5.00
N LEU A 192 -38.06 -9.44 -5.70
CA LEU A 192 -36.91 -8.72 -5.15
C LEU A 192 -37.26 -7.23 -5.08
N THR A 193 -37.11 -6.64 -3.91
CA THR A 193 -37.20 -5.19 -3.72
C THR A 193 -35.76 -4.68 -3.49
N ALA A 194 -35.32 -3.71 -4.30
CA ALA A 194 -34.09 -3.00 -4.14
C ALA A 194 -34.35 -1.54 -3.74
N LEU A 195 -33.69 -1.05 -2.72
CA LEU A 195 -33.79 0.30 -2.18
C LEU A 195 -32.42 0.99 -2.30
N PRO A 196 -32.40 2.33 -2.47
CA PRO A 196 -31.13 3.06 -2.51
C PRO A 196 -30.44 3.06 -1.15
N VAL A 197 -29.15 3.26 -1.19
CA VAL A 197 -28.31 3.67 -0.04
C VAL A 197 -28.06 5.18 -0.11
N ASP A 198 -27.47 5.75 0.95
CA ASP A 198 -27.38 7.21 1.08
C ASP A 198 -26.70 7.92 -0.10
N TYR A 199 -25.64 7.36 -0.66
CA TYR A 199 -24.88 8.00 -1.73
C TYR A 199 -25.53 7.90 -3.12
N ASN A 200 -26.47 6.99 -3.35
CA ASN A 200 -27.13 6.80 -4.65
C ASN A 200 -28.65 7.01 -4.64
N LYS A 201 -29.18 7.55 -3.54
CA LYS A 201 -30.61 7.84 -3.39
C LYS A 201 -31.07 9.03 -4.22
N ASN A 202 -30.18 10.01 -4.46
CA ASN A 202 -30.47 11.20 -5.24
C ASN A 202 -29.85 11.03 -6.64
N VAL A 203 -30.69 11.18 -7.67
CA VAL A 203 -30.24 11.07 -9.06
C VAL A 203 -30.62 12.35 -9.79
N ASP A 204 -29.63 13.09 -10.30
CA ASP A 204 -29.83 14.35 -11.00
C ASP A 204 -30.55 14.15 -12.36
N PRO A 205 -31.13 15.21 -12.91
CA PRO A 205 -31.73 15.19 -14.24
C PRO A 205 -30.77 14.70 -15.31
N GLY A 206 -31.17 13.69 -16.07
CA GLY A 206 -30.35 13.12 -17.13
C GLY A 206 -29.25 12.16 -16.66
N GLN A 207 -29.15 11.91 -15.36
CA GLN A 207 -28.12 11.03 -14.79
C GLN A 207 -28.69 9.65 -14.45
N SER A 208 -27.79 8.70 -14.23
CA SER A 208 -28.10 7.33 -13.80
C SER A 208 -27.38 6.98 -12.50
N THR A 209 -27.93 6.02 -11.78
CA THR A 209 -27.26 5.33 -10.67
C THR A 209 -27.46 3.83 -10.80
N GLU A 210 -26.60 3.07 -10.16
CA GLU A 210 -26.56 1.61 -10.29
C GLU A 210 -26.61 0.89 -8.96
N PHE A 211 -27.10 -0.34 -8.99
CA PHE A 211 -27.06 -1.30 -7.91
C PHE A 211 -26.85 -2.71 -8.46
N GLY A 212 -26.43 -3.66 -7.63
CA GLY A 212 -26.21 -5.00 -8.12
C GLY A 212 -26.31 -6.07 -7.05
N LEU A 213 -26.50 -7.31 -7.48
CA LEU A 213 -26.57 -8.46 -6.57
C LEU A 213 -26.23 -9.77 -7.26
N ILE A 214 -25.78 -10.73 -6.46
CA ILE A 214 -25.69 -12.15 -6.84
C ILE A 214 -26.86 -12.88 -6.20
N ILE A 215 -27.61 -13.61 -7.03
CA ILE A 215 -28.83 -14.28 -6.65
C ILE A 215 -28.84 -15.70 -7.21
N SER A 216 -29.36 -16.65 -6.46
CA SER A 216 -29.54 -18.05 -6.90
C SER A 216 -31.02 -18.43 -6.92
N GLY A 217 -31.34 -19.50 -7.63
CA GLY A 217 -32.71 -20.07 -7.67
C GLY A 217 -33.74 -19.20 -8.41
N ILE A 218 -33.31 -18.34 -9.35
CA ILE A 218 -34.18 -17.50 -10.13
C ILE A 218 -35.08 -18.38 -11.02
N THR A 219 -36.40 -18.15 -10.93
CA THR A 219 -37.42 -18.75 -11.79
C THR A 219 -38.33 -17.70 -12.44
N GLY A 220 -38.20 -16.42 -12.06
CA GLY A 220 -38.90 -15.29 -12.63
C GLY A 220 -38.31 -14.83 -13.96
N ASP A 221 -38.98 -13.91 -14.60
CA ASP A 221 -38.64 -13.36 -15.93
C ASP A 221 -37.76 -12.09 -15.83
N LEU A 222 -37.34 -11.69 -14.62
CA LEU A 222 -36.60 -10.49 -14.33
C LEU A 222 -37.27 -9.18 -14.75
N SER A 223 -38.60 -9.21 -14.99
CA SER A 223 -39.35 -7.99 -15.25
C SER A 223 -39.25 -7.05 -14.06
N ALA A 224 -38.95 -5.76 -14.33
CA ALA A 224 -38.67 -4.77 -13.29
C ALA A 224 -39.60 -3.56 -13.40
N THR A 225 -39.94 -3.00 -12.24
CA THR A 225 -40.66 -1.72 -12.12
C THR A 225 -39.92 -0.80 -11.18
N ILE A 226 -40.08 0.51 -11.36
CA ILE A 226 -39.44 1.53 -10.49
C ILE A 226 -40.51 2.51 -10.00
N GLU A 227 -40.41 2.86 -8.73
CA GLU A 227 -41.22 3.90 -8.06
C GLU A 227 -40.26 4.99 -7.56
N ALA A 228 -40.58 6.27 -7.83
CA ALA A 228 -39.84 7.41 -7.29
C ALA A 228 -40.19 7.62 -5.81
N GLY A 229 -39.15 7.88 -4.97
CA GLY A 229 -39.36 8.27 -3.60
C GLY A 229 -39.81 9.73 -3.44
N GLY A 230 -39.44 10.58 -4.40
CA GLY A 230 -39.81 12.00 -4.46
C GLY A 230 -39.00 12.76 -5.50
N PHE A 231 -39.29 14.06 -5.64
CA PHE A 231 -38.55 14.96 -6.55
C PHE A 231 -38.29 16.30 -5.85
N SER A 232 -37.13 16.92 -6.12
CA SER A 232 -36.79 18.29 -5.71
C SER A 232 -36.31 19.09 -6.92
N GLU A 233 -36.44 20.43 -6.83
CA GLU A 233 -35.91 21.33 -7.85
C GLU A 233 -34.40 21.23 -7.92
N ASN A 234 -33.85 21.23 -9.12
CA ASN A 234 -32.40 21.26 -9.33
C ASN A 234 -31.87 22.64 -8.92
N GLN A 235 -31.07 22.74 -7.87
CA GLN A 235 -30.54 23.99 -7.32
C GLN A 235 -29.51 24.67 -8.23
N ASN A 236 -29.10 24.04 -9.34
CA ASN A 236 -28.09 24.57 -10.26
C ASN A 236 -28.63 25.59 -11.28
N ASN A 237 -29.94 25.96 -11.28
CA ASN A 237 -30.54 26.88 -12.24
C ASN A 237 -30.91 28.26 -11.72
N ASN A 238 -30.42 28.72 -10.55
CA ASN A 238 -30.69 30.06 -10.07
C ASN A 238 -29.42 30.79 -9.62
N ASN A 239 -28.60 31.23 -10.58
CA ASN A 239 -27.70 32.38 -10.37
C ASN A 239 -27.51 33.15 -11.68
N ASN A 240 -28.54 33.89 -12.05
CA ASN A 240 -28.42 35.08 -12.91
C ASN A 240 -29.35 36.19 -12.36
N ASN A 241 -28.81 37.07 -11.55
CA ASN A 241 -28.99 38.51 -11.53
C ASN A 241 -28.62 39.09 -10.16
N ASN A 242 -27.54 39.78 -10.04
CA ASN A 242 -27.42 41.24 -9.86
C ASN A 242 -26.03 41.69 -9.41
N ASN A 243 -25.43 42.41 -10.33
CA ASN A 243 -24.73 43.71 -10.15
C ASN A 243 -23.63 43.90 -9.12
N ASN A 244 -22.50 44.18 -9.73
CA ASN A 244 -21.67 45.40 -9.64
C ASN A 244 -20.27 45.27 -9.03
N ASN A 245 -19.32 45.48 -9.99
CA ASN A 245 -18.05 46.22 -9.84
C ASN A 245 -16.99 45.66 -8.89
N ASN A 246 -15.93 45.04 -9.43
CA ASN A 246 -14.69 45.76 -9.72
C ASN A 246 -13.65 44.87 -10.44
N GLN A 247 -13.25 45.42 -11.57
CA GLN A 247 -11.93 45.42 -12.21
C GLN A 247 -10.89 44.35 -11.95
N ASN A 248 -10.55 43.70 -13.09
CA ASN A 248 -9.20 43.43 -13.56
C ASN A 248 -8.33 42.44 -12.77
N GLN A 249 -8.18 41.25 -13.31
CA GLN A 249 -6.88 40.90 -13.92
C GLN A 249 -7.03 39.72 -14.87
N ASN A 250 -6.71 39.96 -16.13
CA ASN A 250 -6.40 38.99 -17.14
C ASN A 250 -5.26 38.09 -16.63
N ASN A 251 -5.54 36.84 -16.39
CA ASN A 251 -4.54 35.81 -16.52
C ASN A 251 -5.07 34.75 -17.48
N ASN A 252 -4.60 34.84 -18.70
CA ASN A 252 -4.59 33.75 -19.64
C ASN A 252 -3.68 32.66 -19.08
N ASN A 253 -4.25 31.71 -18.32
CA ASN A 253 -3.64 30.43 -18.10
C ASN A 253 -4.24 29.48 -19.13
N ASN A 254 -3.44 29.14 -20.14
CA ASN A 254 -3.59 27.93 -20.88
C ASN A 254 -3.54 26.77 -19.85
N LYS A 255 -4.70 26.37 -19.35
CA LYS A 255 -4.84 25.04 -18.72
C LYS A 255 -4.66 24.04 -19.87
N GLU A 256 -3.51 23.41 -19.93
CA GLU A 256 -3.38 22.15 -20.61
C GLU A 256 -4.46 21.23 -20.00
N ASN A 257 -5.33 20.75 -20.85
CA ASN A 257 -6.41 19.84 -20.47
C ASN A 257 -5.76 18.49 -20.20
N THR A 258 -5.31 18.26 -18.98
CA THR A 258 -4.62 17.03 -18.56
C THR A 258 -5.57 15.85 -18.34
N GLY A 259 -6.87 16.02 -18.55
CA GLY A 259 -7.88 14.98 -18.33
C GLY A 259 -8.10 14.59 -16.85
N ALA A 260 -7.39 15.25 -15.93
CA ALA A 260 -7.52 14.97 -14.51
C ALA A 260 -8.89 15.46 -13.99
N LEU A 261 -9.61 14.60 -13.29
CA LEU A 261 -10.83 14.97 -12.57
C LEU A 261 -10.52 16.11 -11.57
N PRO A 262 -11.50 16.97 -11.28
CA PRO A 262 -11.35 17.96 -10.21
C PRO A 262 -11.11 17.24 -8.89
N VAL A 263 -10.11 17.70 -8.15
CA VAL A 263 -9.82 17.20 -6.78
C VAL A 263 -11.00 17.58 -5.88
N PRO A 264 -11.58 16.62 -5.14
CA PRO A 264 -12.63 16.94 -4.18
C PRO A 264 -12.10 17.96 -3.15
N GLU A 265 -12.84 19.02 -2.91
CA GLU A 265 -12.49 19.97 -1.84
C GLU A 265 -12.73 19.31 -0.47
N ALA A 266 -11.78 19.49 0.45
CA ALA A 266 -11.98 19.14 1.84
C ALA A 266 -13.07 20.00 2.46
N THR A 267 -13.86 19.43 3.35
CA THR A 267 -14.99 20.12 3.99
C THR A 267 -14.65 20.62 5.39
N THR A 268 -13.51 20.21 5.94
CA THR A 268 -13.07 20.49 7.32
C THR A 268 -11.68 21.13 7.30
N ASN A 269 -11.20 21.59 8.46
CA ASN A 269 -9.86 22.18 8.63
C ASN A 269 -9.09 21.35 9.67
N ASP A 270 -8.89 20.07 9.35
CA ASP A 270 -8.26 19.09 10.24
C ASP A 270 -6.75 19.01 10.09
N TRP A 271 -6.12 20.07 9.57
CA TRP A 271 -4.67 20.16 9.45
C TRP A 271 -3.99 20.05 10.81
N LEU A 272 -2.76 19.52 10.80
CA LEU A 272 -1.97 19.30 12.00
C LEU A 272 -0.67 20.10 11.94
N HIS A 273 -0.09 20.35 13.12
CA HIS A 273 1.24 20.94 13.26
C HIS A 273 1.97 20.36 14.46
N THR A 274 3.27 20.64 14.59
CA THR A 274 4.09 20.11 15.68
C THR A 274 4.53 21.21 16.66
N ASP A 275 4.60 20.84 17.95
CA ASP A 275 5.21 21.66 19.00
C ASP A 275 6.11 20.78 19.88
N GLY A 276 7.42 20.87 19.67
CA GLY A 276 8.37 19.91 20.23
C GLY A 276 8.00 18.49 19.82
N ARG A 277 7.83 17.59 20.77
CA ARG A 277 7.50 16.17 20.52
C ARG A 277 6.01 15.86 20.30
N ARG A 278 5.15 16.90 20.30
CA ARG A 278 3.71 16.74 20.18
C ARG A 278 3.23 17.05 18.78
N ILE A 279 2.17 16.36 18.35
CA ILE A 279 1.37 16.73 17.18
C ILE A 279 0.07 17.34 17.69
N LEU A 280 -0.27 18.50 17.18
CA LEU A 280 -1.43 19.28 17.59
C LEU A 280 -2.36 19.52 16.41
N ASP A 281 -3.68 19.60 16.70
CA ASP A 281 -4.67 20.12 15.76
C ASP A 281 -4.59 21.66 15.65
N MET A 282 -5.41 22.26 14.81
CA MET A 282 -5.42 23.71 14.60
C MET A 282 -5.98 24.49 15.80
N GLU A 283 -6.59 23.84 16.78
CA GLU A 283 -7.06 24.41 18.04
C GLU A 283 -6.00 24.29 19.16
N GLY A 284 -4.90 23.56 18.91
CA GLY A 284 -3.79 23.35 19.85
C GLY A 284 -3.98 22.14 20.76
N ASN A 285 -4.92 21.27 20.46
CA ASN A 285 -5.13 20.03 21.17
C ASN A 285 -4.17 18.94 20.67
N GLU A 286 -3.62 18.11 21.58
CA GLU A 286 -2.70 17.04 21.21
C GLU A 286 -3.45 15.86 20.61
N VAL A 287 -3.01 15.37 19.44
CA VAL A 287 -3.58 14.21 18.78
C VAL A 287 -2.64 13.02 18.82
N TRP A 288 -3.20 11.80 18.75
CA TRP A 288 -2.44 10.57 18.67
C TRP A 288 -2.78 9.82 17.39
N LEU A 289 -1.79 9.75 16.49
CA LEU A 289 -1.90 9.04 15.22
C LEU A 289 -1.68 7.55 15.46
N THR A 290 -2.71 6.75 15.24
CA THR A 290 -2.70 5.30 15.44
C THR A 290 -3.24 4.60 14.21
N GLY A 291 -2.34 4.20 13.32
CA GLY A 291 -2.67 3.76 11.98
C GLY A 291 -2.20 2.36 11.61
N CYS A 292 -2.47 2.00 10.39
CA CYS A 292 -1.90 0.83 9.74
C CYS A 292 -1.43 1.15 8.32
N ASN A 293 -0.60 0.27 7.78
CA ASN A 293 -0.13 0.32 6.39
C ASN A 293 -1.01 -0.57 5.52
N TRP A 294 -1.32 -0.14 4.30
CA TRP A 294 -1.90 -0.97 3.24
C TRP A 294 -1.17 -0.71 1.94
N PHE A 295 -0.33 -1.64 1.51
CA PHE A 295 0.50 -1.49 0.32
C PHE A 295 -0.18 -2.00 -0.95
N GLY A 296 0.41 -1.64 -2.11
CA GLY A 296 -0.03 -2.06 -3.45
C GLY A 296 0.25 -1.03 -4.54
N TYR A 297 0.13 0.28 -4.28
CA TYR A 297 0.47 1.33 -5.26
C TYR A 297 1.97 1.47 -5.53
N ASN A 298 2.81 0.84 -4.72
CA ASN A 298 4.25 0.72 -4.91
C ASN A 298 4.65 -0.51 -5.73
N THR A 299 3.71 -1.46 -5.91
CA THR A 299 3.89 -2.68 -6.70
C THR A 299 3.21 -2.57 -8.07
N GLY A 300 3.31 -3.58 -8.92
CA GLY A 300 2.66 -3.61 -10.24
C GLY A 300 1.13 -3.71 -10.21
N THR A 301 0.50 -3.72 -9.05
CA THR A 301 -0.96 -3.70 -8.89
C THR A 301 -1.58 -2.35 -9.20
N ASN A 302 -0.84 -1.24 -9.02
CA ASN A 302 -1.29 0.13 -9.25
C ASN A 302 -2.59 0.51 -8.52
N THR A 303 -2.89 -0.19 -7.44
CA THR A 303 -3.96 0.00 -6.46
C THR A 303 -3.57 -0.79 -5.22
N PHE A 304 -4.43 -0.90 -4.19
CA PHE A 304 -4.13 -1.75 -3.05
C PHE A 304 -4.03 -3.22 -3.43
N ASP A 305 -3.05 -3.93 -2.86
CA ASP A 305 -2.98 -5.38 -2.96
C ASP A 305 -4.13 -6.02 -2.18
N GLY A 306 -4.61 -7.17 -2.68
CA GLY A 306 -5.70 -7.93 -2.06
C GLY A 306 -7.09 -7.64 -2.64
N LEU A 307 -7.26 -6.65 -3.52
CA LEU A 307 -8.54 -6.34 -4.14
C LEU A 307 -9.06 -7.44 -5.10
N TRP A 308 -8.30 -8.51 -5.30
CA TRP A 308 -8.80 -9.75 -5.90
C TRP A 308 -9.68 -10.55 -4.96
N ASN A 309 -9.46 -10.44 -3.64
CA ASN A 309 -10.13 -11.23 -2.63
C ASN A 309 -11.14 -10.41 -1.82
N CYS A 310 -10.90 -9.10 -1.64
CA CYS A 310 -11.73 -8.22 -0.83
C CYS A 310 -12.36 -7.08 -1.63
N ASP A 311 -13.42 -6.51 -1.07
CA ASP A 311 -14.06 -5.29 -1.52
C ASP A 311 -13.40 -4.07 -0.87
N LEU A 312 -13.00 -3.09 -1.67
CA LEU A 312 -12.28 -1.90 -1.22
C LEU A 312 -13.04 -1.12 -0.15
N ASN A 313 -14.33 -0.85 -0.40
CA ASN A 313 -15.15 -0.05 0.51
C ASN A 313 -15.34 -0.76 1.85
N SER A 314 -15.61 -2.06 1.82
CA SER A 314 -15.76 -2.89 3.02
C SER A 314 -14.47 -2.96 3.82
N SER A 315 -13.31 -3.02 3.15
CA SER A 315 -12.00 -3.07 3.80
C SER A 315 -11.64 -1.73 4.45
N LEU A 316 -11.85 -0.59 3.78
CA LEU A 316 -11.62 0.73 4.35
C LEU A 316 -12.55 0.98 5.55
N LYS A 317 -13.83 0.62 5.41
CA LYS A 317 -14.78 0.66 6.52
C LYS A 317 -14.31 -0.21 7.69
N ALA A 318 -13.87 -1.43 7.43
CA ALA A 318 -13.39 -2.34 8.47
C ALA A 318 -12.14 -1.79 9.19
N ILE A 319 -11.20 -1.17 8.47
CA ILE A 319 -10.02 -0.51 9.05
C ILE A 319 -10.47 0.59 10.03
N ALA A 320 -11.40 1.46 9.63
CA ALA A 320 -11.96 2.50 10.49
C ALA A 320 -12.70 1.93 11.72
N ASP A 321 -13.59 0.95 11.51
CA ASP A 321 -14.36 0.31 12.57
C ASP A 321 -13.48 -0.47 13.57
N HIS A 322 -12.26 -0.87 13.16
CA HIS A 322 -11.25 -1.45 14.04
C HIS A 322 -10.37 -0.41 14.74
N GLY A 323 -10.60 0.89 14.48
CA GLY A 323 -10.02 1.98 15.25
C GLY A 323 -8.71 2.56 14.71
N PHE A 324 -8.34 2.27 13.47
CA PHE A 324 -7.19 2.87 12.81
C PHE A 324 -7.59 4.23 12.23
N ASN A 325 -7.05 5.31 12.79
CA ASN A 325 -7.39 6.68 12.40
C ASN A 325 -6.48 7.25 11.30
N LEU A 326 -5.38 6.55 10.97
CA LEU A 326 -4.44 6.90 9.91
C LEU A 326 -4.17 5.69 9.03
N LEU A 327 -4.17 5.89 7.71
CA LEU A 327 -3.77 4.88 6.72
C LEU A 327 -2.48 5.34 6.03
N ARG A 328 -1.37 4.64 6.24
CA ARG A 328 -0.13 4.85 5.47
C ARG A 328 -0.23 4.06 4.17
N VAL A 329 -0.04 4.75 3.04
CA VAL A 329 -0.23 4.23 1.69
C VAL A 329 1.09 4.25 0.93
N PRO A 330 1.78 3.11 0.85
CA PRO A 330 2.97 2.95 0.00
C PRO A 330 2.66 3.14 -1.47
N ILE A 331 3.39 4.06 -2.13
CA ILE A 331 3.27 4.37 -3.57
C ILE A 331 4.65 4.57 -4.19
N SER A 332 4.81 4.33 -5.50
CA SER A 332 6.05 4.62 -6.21
C SER A 332 6.10 6.04 -6.76
N ALA A 333 7.27 6.66 -6.78
CA ALA A 333 7.46 7.95 -7.46
C ALA A 333 7.16 7.84 -8.97
N GLU A 334 7.48 6.70 -9.59
CA GLU A 334 7.17 6.42 -10.99
C GLU A 334 5.68 6.50 -11.28
N LEU A 335 4.83 5.87 -10.47
CA LEU A 335 3.37 5.90 -10.65
C LEU A 335 2.82 7.33 -10.55
N LEU A 336 3.29 8.12 -9.58
CA LEU A 336 2.90 9.53 -9.44
C LEU A 336 3.30 10.37 -10.67
N LEU A 337 4.49 10.14 -11.23
CA LEU A 337 4.94 10.81 -12.45
C LEU A 337 4.15 10.39 -13.69
N GLN A 338 3.78 9.13 -13.78
CA GLN A 338 2.88 8.62 -14.82
C GLN A 338 1.52 9.32 -14.75
N TRP A 339 0.90 9.36 -13.57
CA TRP A 339 -0.35 10.10 -13.37
C TRP A 339 -0.23 11.57 -13.73
N LYS A 340 0.86 12.22 -13.30
CA LYS A 340 1.15 13.61 -13.65
C LYS A 340 1.24 13.83 -15.16
N SER A 341 1.81 12.88 -15.91
CA SER A 341 1.95 12.94 -17.37
C SER A 341 0.68 12.54 -18.14
N GLY A 342 -0.37 12.10 -17.43
CA GLY A 342 -1.60 11.58 -18.04
C GLY A 342 -1.51 10.14 -18.48
N GLU A 343 -0.54 9.40 -17.96
CA GLU A 343 -0.40 7.95 -18.15
C GLU A 343 -1.01 7.24 -16.94
N TYR A 344 -1.94 6.33 -17.19
CA TYR A 344 -2.69 5.64 -16.13
C TYR A 344 -2.51 4.13 -16.28
N PRO A 345 -1.49 3.53 -15.64
CA PRO A 345 -1.33 2.09 -15.62
C PRO A 345 -2.58 1.40 -15.09
N SER A 346 -2.89 0.23 -15.66
CA SER A 346 -4.07 -0.52 -15.26
C SER A 346 -3.98 -0.95 -13.80
N ALA A 347 -5.02 -0.67 -13.04
CA ALA A 347 -5.19 -1.17 -11.68
C ALA A 347 -5.60 -2.65 -11.71
N ASN A 348 -5.09 -3.45 -10.77
CA ASN A 348 -5.34 -4.88 -10.70
C ASN A 348 -6.30 -5.23 -9.54
N PHE A 349 -7.55 -5.51 -9.87
CA PHE A 349 -8.60 -5.85 -8.90
C PHE A 349 -9.60 -6.85 -9.50
N ASN A 350 -10.39 -7.49 -8.65
CA ASN A 350 -11.49 -8.35 -9.09
C ASN A 350 -12.68 -7.51 -9.52
N HIS A 351 -12.97 -7.52 -10.82
CA HIS A 351 -14.07 -6.76 -11.41
C HIS A 351 -15.46 -7.14 -10.89
N ALA A 352 -15.66 -8.38 -10.47
CA ALA A 352 -16.94 -8.80 -9.90
C ALA A 352 -17.14 -8.26 -8.47
N THR A 353 -16.06 -8.14 -7.70
CA THR A 353 -16.12 -7.66 -6.31
C THR A 353 -16.04 -6.14 -6.22
N ASN A 354 -15.19 -5.53 -7.06
CA ASN A 354 -14.93 -4.08 -7.08
C ASN A 354 -15.41 -3.45 -8.41
N PHE A 355 -16.58 -3.87 -8.91
CA PHE A 355 -17.10 -3.46 -10.24
C PHE A 355 -17.22 -1.93 -10.39
N TYR A 356 -17.48 -1.21 -9.30
CA TYR A 356 -17.60 0.25 -9.30
C TYR A 356 -16.27 0.97 -9.62
N LEU A 357 -15.15 0.26 -9.58
CA LEU A 357 -13.84 0.76 -9.99
C LEU A 357 -13.58 0.60 -11.50
N GLU A 358 -14.36 -0.23 -12.21
CA GLU A 358 -14.14 -0.51 -13.65
C GLU A 358 -14.11 0.72 -14.56
N PRO A 359 -14.97 1.74 -14.37
CA PRO A 359 -14.92 2.93 -15.21
C PRO A 359 -13.76 3.87 -14.88
N MET A 360 -13.00 3.60 -13.80
CA MET A 360 -11.97 4.48 -13.27
C MET A 360 -10.59 4.03 -13.73
N ASN A 361 -9.72 4.99 -14.05
CA ASN A 361 -8.30 4.74 -14.18
C ASN A 361 -7.62 4.69 -12.78
N SER A 362 -6.33 4.33 -12.71
CA SER A 362 -5.64 4.13 -11.42
C SER A 362 -5.55 5.40 -10.56
N LEU A 363 -5.50 6.60 -11.15
CA LEU A 363 -5.55 7.86 -10.41
C LEU A 363 -6.96 8.14 -9.89
N GLU A 364 -7.99 7.92 -10.69
CA GLU A 364 -9.39 8.08 -10.29
C GLU A 364 -9.75 7.11 -9.16
N ILE A 365 -9.20 5.89 -9.17
CA ILE A 365 -9.32 4.94 -8.06
C ILE A 365 -8.65 5.50 -6.80
N PHE A 366 -7.48 6.12 -6.91
CA PHE A 366 -6.80 6.73 -5.76
C PHE A 366 -7.61 7.92 -5.21
N ASP A 367 -8.15 8.80 -6.06
CA ASP A 367 -9.05 9.87 -5.66
C ASP A 367 -10.31 9.34 -4.95
N TYR A 368 -10.86 8.23 -5.46
CA TYR A 368 -11.99 7.53 -4.84
C TYR A 368 -11.63 6.99 -3.45
N VAL A 369 -10.46 6.37 -3.29
CA VAL A 369 -9.94 5.91 -1.98
C VAL A 369 -9.87 7.05 -0.98
N ILE A 370 -9.36 8.23 -1.37
CA ILE A 370 -9.31 9.42 -0.50
C ILE A 370 -10.72 9.80 -0.05
N GLY A 371 -11.69 9.82 -0.96
CA GLY A 371 -13.10 10.09 -0.64
C GLY A 371 -13.71 9.07 0.34
N GLN A 372 -13.38 7.78 0.18
CA GLN A 372 -13.84 6.73 1.08
C GLN A 372 -13.16 6.79 2.45
N CYS A 373 -11.87 7.13 2.51
CA CYS A 373 -11.17 7.36 3.77
C CYS A 373 -11.83 8.52 4.55
N ARG A 374 -12.09 9.66 3.87
CA ARG A 374 -12.80 10.80 4.46
C ARG A 374 -14.16 10.40 5.02
N ALA A 375 -14.96 9.68 4.23
CA ALA A 375 -16.30 9.24 4.63
C ALA A 375 -16.29 8.31 5.86
N ASN A 376 -15.18 7.62 6.12
CA ASN A 376 -14.99 6.76 7.28
C ASN A 376 -14.15 7.41 8.40
N GLY A 377 -13.82 8.70 8.32
CA GLY A 377 -13.04 9.42 9.33
C GLY A 377 -11.56 9.00 9.39
N ILE A 378 -11.02 8.35 8.35
CA ILE A 378 -9.62 7.97 8.24
C ILE A 378 -8.84 9.10 7.56
N LYS A 379 -7.70 9.50 8.14
CA LYS A 379 -6.73 10.37 7.49
C LYS A 379 -5.64 9.54 6.80
N ILE A 380 -4.93 10.15 5.83
CA ILE A 380 -3.96 9.45 4.97
C ILE A 380 -2.56 10.02 5.17
N MET A 381 -1.58 9.11 5.21
CA MET A 381 -0.16 9.36 5.05
C MET A 381 0.29 8.71 3.74
N ILE A 382 0.68 9.52 2.75
CA ILE A 382 1.24 9.01 1.50
C ILE A 382 2.73 8.79 1.70
N ASP A 383 3.18 7.58 1.44
CA ASP A 383 4.57 7.16 1.56
C ASP A 383 5.19 6.90 0.18
N ILE A 384 6.28 7.62 -0.15
CA ILE A 384 7.04 7.30 -1.35
C ILE A 384 7.94 6.11 -1.08
N HIS A 385 7.37 4.93 -1.26
CA HIS A 385 8.00 3.68 -0.88
C HIS A 385 9.22 3.33 -1.74
N CYS A 386 9.15 3.60 -3.03
CA CYS A 386 10.23 3.30 -3.97
C CYS A 386 10.30 4.30 -5.13
N ALA A 387 11.47 4.40 -5.76
CA ALA A 387 11.65 5.24 -6.94
C ALA A 387 10.84 4.72 -8.13
N LYS A 388 10.88 3.41 -8.37
CA LYS A 388 10.17 2.72 -9.46
C LYS A 388 9.25 1.66 -8.91
N THR A 389 8.13 1.47 -9.60
CA THR A 389 7.23 0.34 -9.38
C THR A 389 7.92 -0.98 -9.67
N ASP A 390 7.89 -1.91 -8.73
CA ASP A 390 8.40 -3.27 -8.91
C ASP A 390 7.61 -4.29 -8.07
N ALA A 391 7.78 -5.57 -8.37
CA ALA A 391 7.01 -6.64 -7.74
C ALA A 391 7.26 -6.79 -6.22
N GLN A 392 8.38 -6.26 -5.71
CA GLN A 392 8.71 -6.29 -4.28
C GLN A 392 8.46 -4.93 -3.61
N GLY A 393 8.46 -3.85 -4.39
CA GLY A 393 8.05 -2.52 -3.96
C GLY A 393 9.02 -1.76 -3.06
N HIS A 394 10.18 -2.33 -2.66
CA HIS A 394 11.10 -1.71 -1.68
C HIS A 394 12.59 -1.88 -1.99
N ASN A 395 12.95 -2.27 -3.22
CA ASN A 395 14.32 -2.72 -3.56
C ASN A 395 15.34 -1.59 -3.79
N TYR A 396 14.99 -0.33 -3.57
CA TYR A 396 15.87 0.79 -3.91
C TYR A 396 16.38 1.48 -2.66
N ASN A 397 17.70 1.44 -2.44
CA ASN A 397 18.39 2.01 -1.29
C ASN A 397 18.16 3.53 -1.16
N VAL A 398 18.00 4.20 -2.29
CA VAL A 398 17.89 5.66 -2.41
C VAL A 398 16.63 6.05 -3.19
N TRP A 399 16.30 7.33 -3.20
CA TRP A 399 15.08 7.91 -3.80
C TRP A 399 15.17 8.07 -5.32
N TYR A 400 16.30 7.73 -5.93
CA TYR A 400 16.50 7.82 -7.37
C TYR A 400 16.92 6.47 -7.95
N ASN A 401 16.50 6.20 -9.18
CA ASN A 401 16.93 5.01 -9.94
C ASN A 401 16.72 5.23 -11.44
N GLY A 402 17.79 5.15 -12.23
CA GLY A 402 17.74 5.27 -13.67
C GLY A 402 17.17 6.60 -14.15
N ASN A 403 15.98 6.59 -14.75
CA ASN A 403 15.29 7.79 -15.23
C ASN A 403 14.54 8.57 -14.13
N ILE A 404 14.37 8.00 -12.96
CA ILE A 404 13.86 8.72 -11.79
C ILE A 404 15.07 9.33 -11.09
N THR A 405 15.36 10.60 -11.39
CA THR A 405 16.41 11.40 -10.73
C THR A 405 15.87 12.00 -9.45
N THR A 406 16.73 12.64 -8.63
CA THR A 406 16.32 13.41 -7.45
C THR A 406 15.29 14.49 -7.79
N GLU A 407 15.48 15.20 -8.91
CA GLU A 407 14.54 16.22 -9.36
C GLU A 407 13.20 15.63 -9.77
N LYS A 408 13.19 14.45 -10.40
CA LYS A 408 11.95 13.72 -10.74
C LYS A 408 11.23 13.22 -9.51
N PHE A 409 11.95 12.68 -8.55
CA PHE A 409 11.40 12.32 -7.26
C PHE A 409 10.74 13.51 -6.56
N GLN A 410 11.43 14.66 -6.48
CA GLN A 410 10.89 15.90 -5.94
C GLN A 410 9.67 16.40 -6.73
N GLU A 411 9.70 16.27 -8.07
CA GLU A 411 8.58 16.62 -8.95
C GLU A 411 7.33 15.78 -8.62
N ALA A 412 7.49 14.50 -8.31
CA ALA A 412 6.37 13.62 -7.91
C ALA A 412 5.70 14.09 -6.62
N LEU A 413 6.48 14.38 -5.57
CA LEU A 413 5.94 14.86 -4.29
C LEU A 413 5.32 16.25 -4.40
N CYS A 414 5.96 17.17 -5.15
CA CYS A 414 5.40 18.49 -5.43
C CYS A 414 4.06 18.41 -6.17
N TRP A 415 3.92 17.44 -7.09
CA TRP A 415 2.65 17.24 -7.79
C TRP A 415 1.55 16.73 -6.84
N VAL A 416 1.87 15.82 -5.93
CA VAL A 416 0.91 15.38 -4.89
C VAL A 416 0.50 16.55 -4.01
N ALA A 417 1.47 17.33 -3.52
CA ALA A 417 1.21 18.50 -2.67
C ALA A 417 0.30 19.53 -3.34
N GLU A 418 0.48 19.78 -4.65
CA GLU A 418 -0.38 20.73 -5.40
C GLU A 418 -1.75 20.14 -5.72
N ARG A 419 -1.81 18.83 -6.10
CA ARG A 419 -3.07 18.17 -6.45
C ARG A 419 -4.04 18.15 -5.29
N TYR A 420 -3.56 17.81 -4.11
CA TYR A 420 -4.39 17.62 -2.91
C TYR A 420 -4.26 18.77 -1.91
N LYS A 421 -3.87 19.97 -2.36
CA LYS A 421 -3.57 21.12 -1.52
C LYS A 421 -4.66 21.53 -0.55
N ASN A 422 -5.92 21.32 -0.93
CA ASN A 422 -7.09 21.70 -0.14
C ASN A 422 -7.77 20.49 0.53
N ASP A 423 -7.16 19.32 0.47
CA ASP A 423 -7.74 18.08 0.97
C ASP A 423 -7.01 17.61 2.24
N ASP A 424 -7.55 17.97 3.40
CA ASP A 424 -7.05 17.60 4.71
C ASP A 424 -7.31 16.14 5.12
N THR A 425 -7.86 15.33 4.22
CA THR A 425 -7.82 13.88 4.36
C THR A 425 -6.39 13.35 4.25
N ILE A 426 -5.55 14.02 3.43
CA ILE A 426 -4.12 13.74 3.32
C ILE A 426 -3.37 14.68 4.25
N LEU A 427 -2.91 14.17 5.38
CA LEU A 427 -2.22 14.95 6.41
C LEU A 427 -0.71 14.92 6.28
N ILE A 428 -0.13 13.80 5.80
CA ILE A 428 1.31 13.53 5.90
C ILE A 428 1.86 13.05 4.56
N LEU A 429 3.03 13.56 4.18
CA LEU A 429 3.89 12.95 3.17
C LEU A 429 5.11 12.34 3.86
N ASP A 430 5.24 11.02 3.79
CA ASP A 430 6.46 10.29 4.12
C ASP A 430 7.37 10.35 2.89
N LEU A 431 8.48 11.06 3.04
CA LEU A 431 9.25 11.48 1.86
C LEU A 431 9.90 10.31 1.14
N LYS A 432 10.39 9.30 1.86
CA LYS A 432 10.99 8.09 1.28
C LYS A 432 11.05 6.97 2.30
N ASN A 433 10.42 5.85 1.95
CA ASN A 433 10.53 4.63 2.73
C ASN A 433 11.96 4.09 2.77
N GLU A 434 12.47 3.89 3.95
CA GLU A 434 13.67 3.11 4.25
C GLU A 434 14.92 3.46 3.39
N PRO A 435 15.46 4.67 3.48
CA PRO A 435 16.78 4.94 2.93
C PRO A 435 17.84 4.05 3.62
N HIS A 436 18.62 3.30 2.83
CA HIS A 436 19.54 2.30 3.37
C HIS A 436 20.80 2.10 2.51
N GLY A 437 21.51 1.04 2.76
CA GLY A 437 22.70 0.60 2.05
C GLY A 437 23.97 0.72 2.86
N LYS A 438 24.99 -0.06 2.48
CA LYS A 438 26.25 -0.21 3.17
C LYS A 438 27.43 0.07 2.24
N PRO A 439 28.05 1.27 2.31
CA PRO A 439 29.12 1.65 1.39
C PRO A 439 30.34 0.72 1.48
N TYR A 440 30.55 0.03 2.61
CA TYR A 440 31.63 -0.94 2.75
C TYR A 440 31.37 -2.26 1.98
N GLU A 441 30.11 -2.57 1.65
CA GLU A 441 29.72 -3.67 0.78
C GLU A 441 29.70 -3.28 -0.71
N GLY A 442 29.88 -1.99 -1.00
CA GLY A 442 29.89 -1.46 -2.38
C GLY A 442 28.54 -0.97 -2.87
N ASP A 443 27.55 -0.89 -1.98
CA ASP A 443 26.25 -0.38 -2.29
C ASP A 443 26.25 1.13 -2.54
N GLU A 444 25.30 1.62 -3.34
CA GLU A 444 24.94 3.02 -3.33
C GLU A 444 24.07 3.28 -2.09
N ALA A 445 24.73 3.66 -1.00
CA ALA A 445 24.11 3.81 0.29
C ALA A 445 23.59 5.23 0.54
N ALA A 446 22.42 5.36 1.15
CA ALA A 446 21.97 6.62 1.71
C ALA A 446 22.89 7.05 2.86
N ILE A 447 23.35 8.31 2.84
CA ILE A 447 24.19 8.89 3.89
C ILE A 447 23.47 10.08 4.54
N TRP A 448 23.92 10.47 5.74
CA TRP A 448 23.38 11.59 6.50
C TRP A 448 24.53 12.48 7.00
N ASN A 449 24.75 13.62 6.34
CA ASN A 449 25.79 14.59 6.71
C ASN A 449 25.51 15.96 6.03
N ASP A 450 26.51 16.85 6.00
CA ASP A 450 26.43 18.17 5.35
C ASP A 450 26.97 18.21 3.91
N SER A 451 27.39 17.08 3.34
CA SER A 451 27.97 17.03 2.00
C SER A 451 26.94 17.23 0.88
N ALA A 452 27.40 17.77 -0.24
CA ALA A 452 26.59 17.88 -1.47
C ALA A 452 26.56 16.60 -2.31
N LYS A 453 26.87 15.42 -1.71
CA LYS A 453 26.79 14.14 -2.43
C LYS A 453 25.34 13.82 -2.81
N GLN A 454 25.16 13.24 -4.00
CA GLN A 454 23.82 12.90 -4.52
C GLN A 454 23.05 11.96 -3.59
N ASN A 455 23.74 11.02 -2.94
CA ASN A 455 23.16 10.05 -2.01
C ASN A 455 23.01 10.56 -0.57
N ASN A 456 23.17 11.87 -0.33
CA ASN A 456 22.94 12.46 0.99
C ASN A 456 21.45 12.65 1.25
N TRP A 457 20.88 11.72 2.03
CA TRP A 457 19.45 11.71 2.36
C TRP A 457 19.03 12.94 3.16
N LYS A 458 19.84 13.36 4.13
CA LYS A 458 19.54 14.57 4.92
C LYS A 458 19.26 15.78 4.04
N ASN A 459 20.11 16.03 3.04
CA ASN A 459 19.94 17.19 2.15
C ASN A 459 18.74 16.98 1.20
N ALA A 460 18.61 15.80 0.61
CA ALA A 460 17.49 15.50 -0.29
C ALA A 460 16.14 15.61 0.42
N ALA A 461 16.04 15.08 1.65
CA ALA A 461 14.84 15.18 2.47
C ALA A 461 14.50 16.64 2.80
N GLN A 462 15.49 17.42 3.27
CA GLN A 462 15.30 18.83 3.60
C GLN A 462 14.85 19.66 2.38
N GLU A 463 15.52 19.50 1.23
CA GLU A 463 15.18 20.21 0.01
C GLU A 463 13.79 19.82 -0.51
N THR A 464 13.46 18.53 -0.43
CA THR A 464 12.14 18.02 -0.85
C THR A 464 11.04 18.56 0.05
N ALA A 465 11.23 18.48 1.38
CA ALA A 465 10.29 19.03 2.36
C ALA A 465 10.02 20.52 2.12
N LEU A 466 11.07 21.33 1.92
CA LEU A 466 10.90 22.76 1.65
C LEU A 466 10.10 23.02 0.38
N LYS A 467 10.34 22.30 -0.72
CA LYS A 467 9.58 22.43 -1.97
C LYS A 467 8.11 22.05 -1.80
N VAL A 468 7.84 20.97 -1.09
CA VAL A 468 6.49 20.49 -0.76
C VAL A 468 5.75 21.55 0.07
N LEU A 469 6.38 22.06 1.13
CA LEU A 469 5.77 22.98 2.08
C LEU A 469 5.63 24.41 1.51
N GLU A 470 6.40 24.79 0.50
CA GLU A 470 6.15 26.01 -0.28
C GLU A 470 4.84 25.93 -1.08
N ILE A 471 4.45 24.72 -1.49
CA ILE A 471 3.20 24.46 -2.22
C ILE A 471 2.03 24.32 -1.26
N ASN A 472 2.15 23.40 -0.29
CA ASN A 472 1.14 23.15 0.74
C ASN A 472 1.76 23.24 2.14
N PRO A 473 1.67 24.39 2.80
CA PRO A 473 2.28 24.64 4.11
C PRO A 473 1.58 23.91 5.27
N ASN A 474 0.44 23.27 5.00
CA ASN A 474 -0.36 22.58 6.02
C ASN A 474 -0.01 21.09 6.17
N LEU A 475 0.71 20.52 5.18
CA LEU A 475 1.14 19.12 5.26
C LEU A 475 2.18 18.93 6.35
N LEU A 476 2.08 17.82 7.08
CA LEU A 476 3.22 17.29 7.82
C LEU A 476 4.15 16.54 6.86
N VAL A 477 5.45 16.67 7.05
CA VAL A 477 6.46 15.90 6.33
C VAL A 477 7.15 14.94 7.29
N ALA A 478 7.12 13.64 6.97
CA ALA A 478 7.81 12.62 7.71
C ALA A 478 9.17 12.34 7.07
N VAL A 479 10.22 12.31 7.89
CA VAL A 479 11.59 12.03 7.45
C VAL A 479 12.10 10.81 8.21
N GLU A 480 12.36 9.74 7.48
CA GLU A 480 13.00 8.55 8.00
C GLU A 480 14.51 8.73 8.14
N GLY A 481 15.14 7.86 8.92
CA GLY A 481 16.59 7.76 9.03
C GLY A 481 17.23 7.01 7.85
N ILE A 482 18.38 6.43 8.13
CA ILE A 482 19.15 5.60 7.19
C ILE A 482 19.46 4.24 7.84
N GLU A 483 20.29 3.37 7.23
CA GLU A 483 20.69 2.08 7.82
C GLU A 483 21.89 2.21 8.74
N ILE A 484 22.92 2.93 8.31
CA ILE A 484 24.20 3.01 9.03
C ILE A 484 24.64 4.45 9.27
N TYR A 485 25.24 4.73 10.42
CA TYR A 485 25.79 6.04 10.77
C TYR A 485 27.22 5.92 11.31
N PRO A 486 28.18 6.81 10.93
CA PRO A 486 29.56 6.73 11.41
C PRO A 486 29.65 6.91 12.93
N LYS A 487 30.40 6.04 13.62
CA LYS A 487 30.68 6.18 15.07
C LYS A 487 31.56 7.38 15.40
N ASP A 488 32.45 7.71 14.48
CA ASP A 488 33.36 8.86 14.61
C ASP A 488 33.21 9.73 13.35
N ILE A 489 32.43 10.80 13.48
CA ILE A 489 32.19 11.75 12.39
C ILE A 489 33.44 12.47 11.98
N ALA A 490 34.35 12.77 12.93
CA ALA A 490 35.56 13.53 12.64
C ALA A 490 36.51 12.76 11.69
N SER A 491 36.52 11.43 11.79
CA SER A 491 37.37 10.57 10.94
C SER A 491 36.64 9.89 9.79
N ASN A 492 35.33 9.69 9.87
CA ASN A 492 34.56 8.93 8.88
C ASN A 492 33.21 9.58 8.48
N GLY A 493 33.03 10.88 8.75
CA GLY A 493 31.78 11.57 8.43
C GLY A 493 31.45 11.64 6.94
N ASP A 494 32.39 11.31 6.06
CA ASP A 494 32.19 11.18 4.61
C ASP A 494 31.89 9.74 4.15
N TYR A 495 31.75 8.77 5.09
CA TYR A 495 31.39 7.36 4.85
C TYR A 495 32.44 6.61 4.00
N HIS A 496 33.73 6.91 4.15
CA HIS A 496 34.78 6.29 3.35
C HIS A 496 35.30 4.96 3.91
N SER A 497 35.09 4.68 5.22
CA SER A 497 35.57 3.44 5.83
C SER A 497 34.95 2.21 5.17
N LYS A 498 35.79 1.18 5.04
CA LYS A 498 35.41 -0.15 4.56
C LYS A 498 35.30 -1.17 5.70
N ASP A 499 35.47 -0.75 6.94
CA ASP A 499 35.28 -1.61 8.13
C ASP A 499 33.88 -1.33 8.71
N GLU A 500 33.05 -2.37 8.75
CA GLU A 500 31.70 -2.29 9.34
C GLU A 500 31.69 -1.82 10.80
N LYS A 501 32.81 -2.04 11.53
CA LYS A 501 32.95 -1.63 12.93
C LYS A 501 32.96 -0.13 13.13
N ASP A 502 33.23 0.65 12.10
CA ASP A 502 33.24 2.11 12.14
C ASP A 502 31.87 2.73 12.05
N TYR A 503 30.82 1.90 11.99
CA TYR A 503 29.44 2.31 11.87
C TYR A 503 28.56 1.76 12.98
N ASP A 504 27.52 2.52 13.34
CA ASP A 504 26.36 2.10 14.10
C ASP A 504 25.25 1.72 13.13
N PHE A 505 24.64 0.58 13.39
CA PHE A 505 23.58 0.01 12.54
C PHE A 505 22.20 0.21 13.16
N ASN A 506 21.19 0.28 12.31
CA ASN A 506 19.79 0.06 12.69
C ASN A 506 19.02 -0.59 11.54
N TRP A 507 17.72 -0.71 11.72
CA TRP A 507 16.80 -1.04 10.64
C TRP A 507 16.91 -0.01 9.52
N TRP A 508 16.56 -0.40 8.33
CA TRP A 508 16.42 0.52 7.21
C TRP A 508 15.45 1.64 7.61
N GLY A 509 15.76 2.87 7.33
CA GLY A 509 14.98 4.03 7.79
C GLY A 509 15.01 4.32 9.30
N GLY A 510 15.56 3.39 10.13
CA GLY A 510 15.53 3.50 11.59
C GLY A 510 16.67 4.27 12.23
N ASN A 511 17.78 4.52 11.52
CA ASN A 511 18.95 5.18 12.10
C ASN A 511 18.87 6.71 11.93
N LEU A 512 18.39 7.38 12.96
CA LEU A 512 18.27 8.85 13.05
C LEU A 512 19.36 9.49 13.90
N ARG A 513 20.47 8.78 14.21
CA ARG A 513 21.61 9.33 14.98
C ARG A 513 22.11 10.65 14.42
N GLY A 514 22.08 10.78 13.09
CA GLY A 514 22.54 11.96 12.37
C GLY A 514 21.78 13.24 12.65
N VAL A 515 20.57 13.19 13.22
CA VAL A 515 19.78 14.38 13.57
C VAL A 515 20.48 15.23 14.63
N LYS A 516 21.27 14.63 15.53
CA LYS A 516 22.06 15.37 16.53
C LYS A 516 23.11 16.28 15.90
N ASP A 517 23.75 15.80 14.84
CA ASP A 517 24.89 16.46 14.20
C ASP A 517 24.48 17.34 13.04
N TYR A 518 23.48 16.88 12.29
CA TYR A 518 22.98 17.48 11.06
C TYR A 518 21.43 17.47 11.06
N PRO A 519 20.77 18.33 11.86
CA PRO A 519 19.30 18.37 11.92
C PRO A 519 18.69 18.80 10.58
N ILE A 520 17.44 18.37 10.35
CA ILE A 520 16.60 18.91 9.28
C ILE A 520 16.15 20.31 9.70
N ASP A 521 16.49 21.31 8.88
CA ASP A 521 16.10 22.72 9.07
C ASP A 521 15.10 23.13 7.99
N LEU A 522 13.85 23.30 8.37
CA LEU A 522 12.76 23.77 7.49
C LEU A 522 12.42 25.24 7.69
N GLY A 523 13.20 25.97 8.52
CA GLY A 523 13.00 27.39 8.76
C GLY A 523 11.60 27.70 9.27
N LYS A 524 10.83 28.51 8.54
CA LYS A 524 9.44 28.89 8.91
C LYS A 524 8.45 27.70 8.92
N TYR A 525 8.81 26.57 8.34
CA TYR A 525 7.98 25.37 8.29
C TYR A 525 8.42 24.29 9.29
N GLN A 526 9.26 24.63 10.27
CA GLN A 526 9.79 23.66 11.22
C GLN A 526 8.68 22.94 12.02
N SER A 527 7.53 23.59 12.23
CA SER A 527 6.35 22.99 12.86
C SER A 527 5.59 21.97 11.98
N GLN A 528 6.13 21.61 10.83
CA GLN A 528 5.56 20.58 9.95
C GLN A 528 6.46 19.33 9.86
N LEU A 529 7.54 19.23 10.67
CA LEU A 529 8.47 18.11 10.65
C LEU A 529 8.08 17.03 11.66
N ILE A 530 8.08 15.77 11.18
CA ILE A 530 8.03 14.55 11.98
C ILE A 530 9.22 13.68 11.62
N TYR A 531 9.82 12.98 12.59
CA TYR A 531 10.76 11.89 12.29
C TYR A 531 10.07 10.53 12.37
N SER A 532 10.33 9.69 11.36
CA SER A 532 9.60 8.42 11.17
C SER A 532 10.57 7.22 11.18
N PRO A 533 11.00 6.74 12.35
CA PRO A 533 11.81 5.52 12.40
C PRO A 533 10.98 4.28 12.08
N HIS A 534 11.62 3.26 11.50
CA HIS A 534 11.10 1.90 11.40
C HIS A 534 11.78 0.99 12.42
N ASP A 535 11.06 0.04 12.98
CA ASP A 535 11.61 -0.93 13.93
C ASP A 535 10.92 -2.29 13.79
N TYR A 536 11.73 -3.34 13.75
CA TYR A 536 11.26 -4.71 13.54
C TYR A 536 11.88 -5.71 14.51
N GLY A 537 11.31 -6.88 14.55
CA GLY A 537 11.74 -7.96 15.43
C GLY A 537 12.67 -8.98 14.78
N PRO A 538 13.16 -9.94 15.57
CA PRO A 538 14.20 -10.88 15.13
C PRO A 538 13.76 -11.87 14.05
N THR A 539 12.45 -11.95 13.71
CA THR A 539 11.99 -12.78 12.59
C THR A 539 12.14 -12.11 11.23
N VAL A 540 12.23 -10.77 11.19
CA VAL A 540 12.56 -10.03 9.98
C VAL A 540 14.07 -10.10 9.76
N TYR A 541 14.85 -9.74 10.78
CA TYR A 541 16.31 -9.93 10.78
C TYR A 541 16.83 -9.97 12.21
N GLU A 542 17.76 -10.92 12.53
CA GLU A 542 18.34 -11.04 13.87
C GLU A 542 19.46 -10.00 14.08
N GLN A 543 19.05 -8.81 14.48
CA GLN A 543 19.98 -7.72 14.81
C GLN A 543 20.85 -8.05 16.04
N PRO A 544 22.02 -7.39 16.22
CA PRO A 544 22.95 -7.67 17.33
C PRO A 544 22.32 -7.58 18.72
N TRP A 545 21.38 -6.67 18.95
CA TRP A 545 20.69 -6.47 20.24
C TRP A 545 19.68 -7.55 20.60
N PHE A 546 19.31 -8.43 19.66
CA PHE A 546 18.48 -9.61 19.93
C PHE A 546 19.29 -10.83 20.36
N LYS A 547 20.63 -10.81 20.20
CA LYS A 547 21.48 -11.93 20.57
C LYS A 547 21.55 -12.08 22.08
N GLY A 548 21.10 -13.23 22.57
CA GLY A 548 21.05 -13.52 23.99
C GLY A 548 19.75 -13.14 24.66
N SER A 549 19.80 -12.72 25.92
CA SER A 549 18.62 -12.26 26.66
C SER A 549 18.49 -10.77 26.54
N TYR A 550 17.36 -10.28 26.03
CA TYR A 550 17.01 -8.87 25.98
C TYR A 550 15.67 -8.61 26.68
N ASP A 551 15.47 -7.38 27.14
CA ASP A 551 14.24 -6.88 27.75
C ASP A 551 13.97 -5.44 27.30
N PHE A 552 12.95 -4.79 27.86
CA PHE A 552 12.60 -3.41 27.53
C PHE A 552 13.77 -2.44 27.77
N ASP A 553 14.45 -2.57 28.91
CA ASP A 553 15.53 -1.65 29.29
C ASP A 553 16.76 -1.84 28.40
N SER A 554 17.09 -3.06 28.02
CA SER A 554 18.18 -3.33 27.07
C SER A 554 17.85 -2.83 25.68
N LEU A 555 16.62 -3.04 25.15
CA LEU A 555 16.21 -2.47 23.86
C LEU A 555 16.25 -0.94 23.89
N MET A 556 15.82 -0.33 24.98
CA MET A 556 15.89 1.13 25.16
C MET A 556 17.35 1.62 25.11
N ASN A 557 18.28 0.94 25.78
CA ASN A 557 19.66 1.40 25.92
C ASN A 557 20.55 0.97 24.74
N ASP A 558 20.33 -0.21 24.17
CA ASP A 558 21.20 -0.80 23.14
C ASP A 558 20.72 -0.50 21.71
N CYS A 559 19.44 -0.07 21.56
CA CYS A 559 18.86 0.20 20.25
C CYS A 559 18.12 1.54 20.18
N TRP A 560 16.98 1.69 20.88
CA TRP A 560 16.03 2.76 20.60
C TRP A 560 16.53 4.15 20.93
N ARG A 561 17.12 4.36 22.15
CA ARG A 561 17.50 5.70 22.63
C ARG A 561 18.46 6.38 21.70
N ASP A 562 19.56 5.74 21.35
CA ASP A 562 20.62 6.35 20.54
C ASP A 562 20.24 6.49 19.08
N ASN A 563 19.39 5.57 18.55
CA ASN A 563 19.02 5.59 17.15
C ASN A 563 17.92 6.61 16.85
N TRP A 564 16.91 6.75 17.72
CA TRP A 564 15.79 7.66 17.43
C TRP A 564 15.02 8.15 18.66
N PHE A 565 14.94 7.40 19.79
CA PHE A 565 14.08 7.79 20.91
C PHE A 565 14.56 9.05 21.64
N TYR A 566 15.85 9.39 21.58
CA TYR A 566 16.36 10.66 22.10
C TYR A 566 15.67 11.89 21.49
N ILE A 567 15.19 11.81 20.25
CA ILE A 567 14.44 12.90 19.60
C ILE A 567 13.19 13.25 20.42
N TYR A 568 12.51 12.22 20.95
CA TYR A 568 11.39 12.38 21.87
C TYR A 568 11.85 12.87 23.26
N GLU A 569 12.89 12.24 23.85
CA GLU A 569 13.40 12.60 25.20
C GLU A 569 13.85 14.06 25.24
N ASP A 570 14.58 14.53 24.23
CA ASP A 570 15.14 15.88 24.13
C ASP A 570 14.12 16.90 23.58
N ASN A 571 12.87 16.50 23.33
CA ASN A 571 11.78 17.33 22.82
C ASN A 571 12.11 18.03 21.50
N ILE A 572 12.78 17.33 20.56
CA ILE A 572 13.23 17.89 19.27
C ILE A 572 12.09 17.98 18.27
N ALA A 573 11.39 16.86 18.06
CA ALA A 573 10.24 16.74 17.14
C ALA A 573 9.39 15.51 17.54
N PRO A 574 8.15 15.38 17.02
CA PRO A 574 7.38 14.17 17.21
C PRO A 574 8.02 12.98 16.52
N LEU A 575 7.84 11.80 17.10
CA LEU A 575 8.12 10.51 16.47
C LEU A 575 6.81 9.89 15.95
N LEU A 576 6.89 9.28 14.77
CA LEU A 576 5.90 8.38 14.23
C LEU A 576 6.63 7.12 13.78
N ILE A 577 6.46 5.99 14.48
CA ILE A 577 7.02 4.71 14.03
C ILE A 577 6.24 4.30 12.78
N GLY A 578 6.82 4.53 11.58
CA GLY A 578 6.13 4.34 10.30
C GLY A 578 5.84 2.89 9.99
N GLU A 579 6.71 2.00 10.47
CA GLU A 579 6.49 0.56 10.36
C GLU A 579 6.97 -0.16 11.63
N TRP A 580 6.11 -1.01 12.16
CA TRP A 580 6.41 -1.98 13.20
C TRP A 580 5.39 -3.11 13.12
N GLY A 581 5.79 -4.35 13.33
CA GLY A 581 4.88 -5.47 13.19
C GLY A 581 5.58 -6.82 13.15
N GLY A 582 4.82 -7.87 12.84
CA GLY A 582 5.36 -9.21 12.68
C GLY A 582 4.41 -10.32 13.06
N PHE A 583 4.94 -11.55 13.10
CA PHE A 583 4.19 -12.73 13.49
C PHE A 583 3.95 -12.78 15.00
N MET A 584 2.75 -13.20 15.41
CA MET A 584 2.33 -13.40 16.81
C MET A 584 2.92 -14.71 17.39
N ARG A 585 4.25 -14.85 17.32
CA ARG A 585 4.99 -16.01 17.85
C ARG A 585 6.41 -15.64 18.24
N GLU A 586 6.98 -16.38 19.17
CA GLU A 586 8.38 -16.24 19.54
C GLU A 586 9.33 -16.56 18.35
N PRO A 587 10.47 -15.88 18.26
CA PRO A 587 10.98 -14.84 19.16
C PRO A 587 10.41 -13.44 18.90
N ASN A 588 9.59 -13.23 17.88
CA ASN A 588 9.09 -11.92 17.47
C ASN A 588 8.09 -11.32 18.48
N LEU A 589 7.20 -12.13 19.03
CA LEU A 589 6.17 -11.68 19.97
C LEU A 589 6.77 -10.93 21.18
N LYS A 590 7.90 -11.41 21.66
CA LYS A 590 8.62 -10.76 22.77
C LYS A 590 9.04 -9.31 22.42
N TRP A 591 9.65 -9.11 21.26
CA TRP A 591 10.02 -7.78 20.80
C TRP A 591 8.79 -6.91 20.57
N MET A 592 7.77 -7.43 19.85
CA MET A 592 6.51 -6.70 19.62
C MET A 592 5.87 -6.23 20.94
N THR A 593 5.92 -7.06 21.99
CA THR A 593 5.40 -6.70 23.30
C THR A 593 6.11 -5.48 23.87
N TYR A 594 7.44 -5.44 23.81
CA TYR A 594 8.21 -4.30 24.30
C TYR A 594 8.03 -3.05 23.42
N CYS A 595 7.95 -3.20 22.10
CA CYS A 595 7.64 -2.09 21.20
C CYS A 595 6.25 -1.51 21.51
N ARG A 596 5.22 -2.36 21.68
CA ARG A 596 3.89 -1.94 22.11
C ARG A 596 3.91 -1.23 23.48
N GLU A 597 4.68 -1.72 24.45
CA GLU A 597 4.85 -1.07 25.75
C GLU A 597 5.46 0.32 25.61
N LEU A 598 6.45 0.49 24.73
CA LEU A 598 7.05 1.79 24.42
C LEU A 598 6.01 2.75 23.86
N ILE A 599 5.29 2.33 22.80
CA ILE A 599 4.23 3.10 22.16
C ILE A 599 3.18 3.53 23.18
N LYS A 600 2.67 2.59 23.98
CA LYS A 600 1.63 2.84 25.00
C LYS A 600 2.10 3.78 26.11
N LYS A 601 3.35 3.63 26.57
CA LYS A 601 3.89 4.40 27.69
C LYS A 601 4.12 5.87 27.34
N TYR A 602 4.51 6.15 26.11
CA TYR A 602 4.92 7.47 25.67
C TYR A 602 3.96 8.09 24.65
N HIS A 603 2.86 7.41 24.31
CA HIS A 603 1.92 7.80 23.27
C HIS A 603 2.62 8.13 21.95
N ILE A 604 3.60 7.28 21.54
CA ILE A 604 4.31 7.46 20.27
C ILE A 604 3.33 7.21 19.12
N ASN A 605 3.28 8.13 18.16
CA ASN A 605 2.50 7.92 16.95
C ASN A 605 3.05 6.74 16.15
N HIS A 606 2.17 5.99 15.49
CA HIS A 606 2.60 4.79 14.78
C HIS A 606 1.65 4.34 13.68
N THR A 607 2.19 3.60 12.71
CA THR A 607 1.41 2.81 11.73
C THR A 607 1.91 1.37 11.74
N PHE A 608 1.00 0.43 12.01
CA PHE A 608 1.31 -1.00 12.09
C PHE A 608 1.53 -1.59 10.70
N TRP A 609 2.61 -2.34 10.50
CA TRP A 609 2.86 -3.08 9.27
C TRP A 609 2.35 -4.51 9.39
N CYS A 610 1.29 -4.91 8.67
CA CYS A 610 0.42 -4.14 7.77
C CYS A 610 -0.99 -4.76 7.73
N PHE A 611 -1.91 -4.17 6.99
CA PHE A 611 -3.22 -4.75 6.70
C PHE A 611 -3.09 -6.02 5.86
N ASN A 612 -2.23 -6.00 4.84
CA ASN A 612 -2.04 -7.07 3.86
C ASN A 612 -1.60 -8.40 4.47
N SER A 613 -2.27 -9.52 4.12
CA SER A 613 -1.85 -10.87 4.52
C SER A 613 -0.59 -11.36 3.79
N ASN A 614 -0.30 -10.81 2.63
CA ASN A 614 0.80 -11.24 1.75
C ASN A 614 2.16 -10.61 2.06
N SER A 615 2.35 -9.97 3.22
CA SER A 615 3.67 -9.62 3.73
C SER A 615 4.36 -10.88 4.26
N GLY A 616 5.41 -11.32 3.56
CA GLY A 616 6.00 -12.66 3.75
C GLY A 616 6.74 -12.84 5.07
N ASP A 617 7.26 -11.78 5.67
CA ASP A 617 8.09 -11.74 6.87
C ASP A 617 7.36 -11.27 8.13
N THR A 618 6.20 -10.62 7.98
CA THR A 618 5.39 -10.09 9.09
C THR A 618 3.98 -10.65 9.14
N GLY A 619 3.42 -11.07 8.00
CA GLY A 619 1.99 -11.33 7.85
C GLY A 619 1.15 -10.08 8.07
N GLY A 620 -0.15 -10.17 7.91
CA GLY A 620 -1.09 -9.04 8.00
C GLY A 620 -1.99 -9.03 9.22
N LEU A 621 -2.77 -7.95 9.35
CA LEU A 621 -3.92 -7.85 10.27
C LEU A 621 -5.10 -8.71 9.80
N VAL A 622 -5.15 -9.00 8.50
CA VAL A 622 -6.14 -9.92 7.92
C VAL A 622 -5.47 -11.21 7.43
N LYS A 623 -6.26 -12.26 7.26
CA LYS A 623 -5.83 -13.55 6.73
C LYS A 623 -5.79 -13.54 5.20
N ASP A 624 -5.41 -14.67 4.59
CA ASP A 624 -5.19 -14.79 3.14
C ASP A 624 -6.42 -14.47 2.27
N ASP A 625 -7.61 -14.46 2.87
CA ASP A 625 -8.83 -14.01 2.21
C ASP A 625 -8.98 -12.48 2.16
N PHE A 626 -8.08 -11.73 2.80
CA PHE A 626 -8.10 -10.27 2.94
C PHE A 626 -9.38 -9.68 3.57
N VAL A 627 -10.17 -10.51 4.20
CA VAL A 627 -11.45 -10.14 4.84
C VAL A 627 -11.47 -10.53 6.32
N THR A 628 -11.02 -11.75 6.63
CA THR A 628 -11.02 -12.27 8.00
C THR A 628 -9.86 -11.69 8.79
N TRP A 629 -10.18 -10.95 9.85
CA TRP A 629 -9.17 -10.40 10.76
C TRP A 629 -8.44 -11.50 11.53
N ASP A 630 -7.12 -11.35 11.67
CA ASP A 630 -6.35 -12.12 12.63
C ASP A 630 -6.63 -11.55 14.02
N GLN A 631 -7.60 -12.15 14.72
CA GLN A 631 -8.14 -11.61 15.97
C GLN A 631 -7.07 -11.51 17.06
N GLU A 632 -6.13 -12.46 17.13
CA GLU A 632 -5.04 -12.43 18.11
C GLU A 632 -4.12 -11.22 17.87
N LYS A 633 -3.74 -10.99 16.62
CA LYS A 633 -2.91 -9.85 16.23
C LYS A 633 -3.66 -8.53 16.40
N TYR A 634 -4.92 -8.46 16.01
CA TYR A 634 -5.74 -7.28 16.20
C TYR A 634 -5.91 -6.93 17.69
N ASP A 635 -6.26 -7.90 18.54
CA ASP A 635 -6.42 -7.67 19.98
C ASP A 635 -5.11 -7.18 20.62
N PHE A 636 -3.97 -7.64 20.11
CA PHE A 636 -2.66 -7.16 20.52
C PHE A 636 -2.42 -5.69 20.13
N VAL A 637 -2.71 -5.31 18.88
CA VAL A 637 -2.50 -3.94 18.36
C VAL A 637 -3.53 -2.96 18.94
N LYS A 638 -4.76 -3.41 19.17
CA LYS A 638 -5.85 -2.60 19.73
C LYS A 638 -5.50 -1.87 21.01
N GLU A 639 -4.56 -2.40 21.82
CA GLU A 639 -4.14 -1.77 23.08
C GLU A 639 -3.38 -0.44 22.88
N VAL A 640 -2.92 -0.16 21.68
CA VAL A 640 -2.20 1.07 21.31
C VAL A 640 -2.95 1.91 20.27
N LEU A 641 -4.22 1.63 20.03
CA LEU A 641 -5.10 2.51 19.26
C LEU A 641 -5.70 3.57 20.17
N TRP A 642 -5.92 4.78 19.65
CA TRP A 642 -6.46 5.88 20.41
C TRP A 642 -7.92 5.63 20.82
N GLN A 643 -8.20 5.61 22.12
CA GLN A 643 -9.51 5.27 22.66
C GLN A 643 -9.88 6.17 23.86
N LYS A 644 -11.18 6.48 23.98
CA LYS A 644 -11.82 7.14 25.13
C LYS A 644 -13.11 6.40 25.48
N ASP A 645 -13.23 5.92 26.71
CA ASP A 645 -14.42 5.22 27.22
C ASP A 645 -14.88 4.03 26.34
N GLY A 646 -13.92 3.32 25.73
CA GLY A 646 -14.17 2.16 24.86
C GLY A 646 -14.57 2.49 23.44
N LYS A 647 -14.51 3.76 23.04
CA LYS A 647 -14.68 4.22 21.66
C LYS A 647 -13.36 4.65 21.05
N PHE A 648 -13.17 4.40 19.78
CA PHE A 648 -12.00 4.83 19.01
C PHE A 648 -12.11 6.32 18.66
N VAL A 649 -10.98 7.02 18.64
CA VAL A 649 -10.94 8.47 18.40
C VAL A 649 -10.42 8.73 16.99
N GLY A 650 -11.20 9.44 16.19
CA GLY A 650 -10.82 9.93 14.87
C GLY A 650 -9.97 11.19 14.94
N LEU A 651 -9.40 11.56 13.80
CA LEU A 651 -8.62 12.79 13.62
C LEU A 651 -9.45 13.89 12.94
N ASP A 652 -10.65 13.57 12.51
CA ASP A 652 -11.59 14.52 11.91
C ASP A 652 -12.46 15.12 13.01
N HIS A 653 -12.67 16.45 12.99
CA HIS A 653 -13.45 17.14 14.00
C HIS A 653 -14.94 16.82 13.89
N ASP A 654 -15.45 16.60 12.69
CA ASP A 654 -16.89 16.44 12.43
C ASP A 654 -17.28 14.98 12.17
N ILE A 655 -16.40 14.19 11.56
CA ILE A 655 -16.69 12.83 11.12
C ILE A 655 -16.15 11.82 12.15
N PRO A 656 -17.02 11.04 12.81
CA PRO A 656 -16.59 9.98 13.71
C PRO A 656 -15.79 8.90 12.97
N LEU A 657 -14.82 8.28 13.66
CA LEU A 657 -14.06 7.18 13.10
C LEU A 657 -14.92 5.94 12.90
N GLY A 658 -15.05 5.50 11.65
CA GLY A 658 -15.86 4.35 11.26
C GLY A 658 -17.37 4.60 11.33
N THR A 659 -18.12 3.60 10.93
CA THR A 659 -19.58 3.65 10.82
C THR A 659 -20.32 2.64 11.70
N ALA A 660 -19.57 1.83 12.48
CA ALA A 660 -20.14 0.82 13.40
C ALA A 660 -20.69 1.43 14.70
N GLY A 661 -20.51 2.74 14.93
CA GLY A 661 -20.96 3.44 16.16
C GLY A 661 -20.03 3.25 17.36
N ASN A 662 -18.85 2.68 17.13
CA ASN A 662 -17.78 2.47 18.13
C ASN A 662 -16.63 3.49 18.03
N GLY A 663 -16.75 4.48 17.15
CA GLY A 663 -15.84 5.60 17.03
C GLY A 663 -16.50 6.93 17.40
N ILE A 664 -15.66 7.94 17.64
CA ILE A 664 -16.01 9.33 17.89
C ILE A 664 -15.15 10.26 17.02
N SER A 665 -15.64 11.46 16.75
CA SER A 665 -14.88 12.52 16.12
C SER A 665 -13.93 13.19 17.12
N LEU A 666 -13.03 14.03 16.63
CA LEU A 666 -12.10 14.78 17.48
C LEU A 666 -12.85 15.79 18.36
N SER A 667 -13.90 16.46 17.84
CA SER A 667 -14.74 17.36 18.64
C SER A 667 -15.54 16.64 19.73
N GLU A 668 -15.86 15.36 19.57
CA GLU A 668 -16.49 14.57 20.64
C GLU A 668 -15.48 14.12 21.70
N TYR A 669 -14.21 14.06 21.33
CA TYR A 669 -13.12 13.70 22.25
C TYR A 669 -12.79 14.86 23.19
N TYR A 670 -12.62 16.09 22.70
CA TYR A 670 -12.34 17.31 23.45
C TYR A 670 -13.63 18.03 23.83
#